data_e6f9aa39c58246adba621275066877fb
#
_entry.id   e6f9aa39c58246adba621275066877fb
#
_cell.length_a   1.000
_cell.length_b   1.000
_cell.length_c   1.000
_cell.angle_alpha   90.00
_cell.angle_beta   90.00
_cell.angle_gamma   90.00
#
_symmetry.space_group_name_H-M   'P 1'
#
loop_
_entity.id
_entity.type
_entity.pdbx_description
1 polymer ?
#
loop_
_entity_poly.entity_id
_entity_poly.type
_entity_poly.pdbx_seq_one_letter_code
_entity_poly.pdbx_strand_id
1 'polypeptide(L)'
;MGAFAWIGQFARDLRFGARSLRQAPAFTAIAIGSLALGIGGSTAMYSVIHAVILDPFPYKDPDRLMSVTVQGQRGGNGSYYKIDQFLEIAQRNAVFSGVIASTWSDVTWTGAGEPQRLRGNHCTMNTFDVMGVAPEIGRGASQSDAEESAEPVVVLGYKFWQRQFGGDPGVLGRKLRLNDKVRTVIGVMPPRFMWRGADVYLPDVFHRGQTVEGERSVHLLGRLKPGISREQALAGLQPALQPILEDLERTYPGDFPKPWRIRLESLGETFPSGIQDALWILFGAVGLLLLIACVNVSNLLLSRGAYRRREMAIRAAMGAGSFRIVRQLLAESLLLALGGGAAGVLLAYAGLRGIVAVVPPNTIPDEARITLNAPVLGFTLAVSVVVSLLFGLAPALQLAGRDLLTPLREAGRGVSGGVRQRLMRGALVVAEVALSVVLLVGASLMIRTLLSIQGANLAFHPDRILTLRIPFSEQRYPDAKRRNAFLRDVLGRMQTAPGVLAVGINAGLPPVYNWSFPVEAVGSSRRESRPVLVQQTNADYLRVMGLRLAQGRFLNEAEVEAQRHSIAVNQTLVRRYFSGGEAIGRLMRIPLLRAAPLNLADDSFQIVGVVSDAVNSVSTNETLPELYLPYTIMGRADRIFALGTGRGEALAAVLKAQVYAVDPGQPLMDVKTMETVLGENAYARPRFNLLLFAVFAVLGLALALLGIYGVISHAVAQQTREIGIRIALGASFRQVIVMVLGIGARLLAIGVAVGLGASLACVKLLAGLARNVSTFDPYSFAAVALLLFAAGIFASFWPARRAARVDPMAALRDQ
;
A
#
# COMPACT_ATOMS: atom_id res chain seq x y z
N MET A 1 -3.36 -15.65 52.29
CA MET A 1 -1.89 -15.65 52.47
C MET A 1 -1.07 -16.15 51.24
N GLY A 2 -1.60 -16.99 50.34
CA GLY A 2 -0.86 -17.56 49.23
C GLY A 2 -0.38 -16.55 48.15
N ALA A 3 -1.19 -15.55 47.79
CA ALA A 3 -0.89 -14.62 46.69
C ALA A 3 0.30 -13.69 46.99
N PHE A 4 0.40 -13.16 48.20
CA PHE A 4 1.53 -12.30 48.61
C PHE A 4 2.88 -13.05 48.68
N ALA A 5 2.82 -14.33 49.11
CA ALA A 5 4.03 -15.17 49.13
C ALA A 5 4.51 -15.49 47.69
N TRP A 6 3.58 -15.68 46.73
CA TRP A 6 3.88 -15.94 45.33
C TRP A 6 4.50 -14.72 44.66
N ILE A 7 3.97 -13.50 44.86
CA ILE A 7 4.50 -12.26 44.34
C ILE A 7 5.92 -12.00 44.86
N GLY A 8 6.16 -12.19 46.15
CA GLY A 8 7.48 -12.07 46.77
C GLY A 8 8.52 -13.06 46.24
N GLN A 9 8.09 -14.27 45.88
CA GLN A 9 8.94 -15.26 45.25
C GLN A 9 9.25 -14.91 43.80
N PHE A 10 8.28 -14.45 43.03
CA PHE A 10 8.46 -14.03 41.66
C PHE A 10 9.40 -12.81 41.53
N ALA A 11 9.26 -11.84 42.43
CA ALA A 11 10.20 -10.69 42.52
C ALA A 11 11.65 -11.12 42.81
N ARG A 12 11.85 -12.16 43.61
CA ARG A 12 13.20 -12.75 43.85
C ARG A 12 13.73 -13.44 42.60
N ASP A 13 12.85 -14.16 41.84
CA ASP A 13 13.24 -14.83 40.61
C ASP A 13 13.66 -13.80 39.54
N LEU A 14 12.92 -12.67 39.43
CA LEU A 14 13.28 -11.56 38.54
C LEU A 14 14.64 -10.93 38.92
N ARG A 15 14.91 -10.67 40.19
CA ARG A 15 16.22 -10.14 40.64
C ARG A 15 17.37 -11.10 40.34
N PHE A 16 17.13 -12.39 40.53
CA PHE A 16 18.11 -13.42 40.19
C PHE A 16 18.35 -13.46 38.66
N GLY A 17 17.30 -13.45 37.86
CA GLY A 17 17.37 -13.37 36.41
C GLY A 17 18.16 -12.16 35.92
N ALA A 18 17.89 -10.99 36.47
CA ALA A 18 18.61 -9.76 36.12
C ALA A 18 20.12 -9.86 36.41
N ARG A 19 20.52 -10.45 37.56
CA ARG A 19 21.96 -10.67 37.87
C ARG A 19 22.58 -11.66 36.88
N SER A 20 21.88 -12.77 36.60
CA SER A 20 22.33 -13.80 35.67
C SER A 20 22.54 -13.25 34.26
N LEU A 21 21.67 -12.35 33.79
CA LEU A 21 21.76 -11.71 32.48
C LEU A 21 22.92 -10.71 32.43
N ARG A 22 23.16 -9.94 33.49
CA ARG A 22 24.32 -9.03 33.60
C ARG A 22 25.65 -9.76 33.56
N GLN A 23 25.74 -11.00 34.08
CA GLN A 23 26.96 -11.81 34.06
C GLN A 23 27.30 -12.38 32.68
N ALA A 24 26.33 -12.33 31.70
CA ALA A 24 26.52 -12.80 30.33
C ALA A 24 26.13 -11.72 29.31
N PRO A 25 26.92 -10.62 29.24
CA PRO A 25 26.50 -9.43 28.46
C PRO A 25 26.38 -9.70 26.96
N ALA A 26 27.26 -10.49 26.34
CA ALA A 26 27.20 -10.83 24.94
C ALA A 26 25.94 -11.64 24.59
N PHE A 27 25.59 -12.65 25.40
CA PHE A 27 24.34 -13.42 25.26
C PHE A 27 23.13 -12.51 25.37
N THR A 28 23.09 -11.65 26.39
CA THR A 28 21.99 -10.75 26.67
C THR A 28 21.80 -9.74 25.53
N ALA A 29 22.88 -9.16 25.02
CA ALA A 29 22.82 -8.21 23.90
C ALA A 29 22.31 -8.86 22.61
N ILE A 30 22.78 -10.06 22.26
CA ILE A 30 22.33 -10.78 21.08
C ILE A 30 20.85 -11.17 21.21
N ALA A 31 20.44 -11.67 22.38
CA ALA A 31 19.05 -12.07 22.62
C ALA A 31 18.09 -10.86 22.58
N ILE A 32 18.44 -9.76 23.29
CA ILE A 32 17.67 -8.52 23.27
C ILE A 32 17.65 -7.92 21.86
N GLY A 33 18.78 -7.90 21.14
CA GLY A 33 18.86 -7.40 19.77
C GLY A 33 17.98 -8.19 18.80
N SER A 34 18.01 -9.52 18.88
CA SER A 34 17.14 -10.38 18.05
C SER A 34 15.65 -10.15 18.35
N LEU A 35 15.28 -10.07 19.63
CA LEU A 35 13.90 -9.79 20.05
C LEU A 35 13.46 -8.38 19.68
N ALA A 36 14.36 -7.40 19.81
CA ALA A 36 14.08 -6.01 19.46
C ALA A 36 13.74 -5.85 17.97
N LEU A 37 14.43 -6.58 17.08
CA LEU A 37 14.11 -6.59 15.65
C LEU A 37 12.74 -7.22 15.38
N GLY A 38 12.44 -8.38 16.00
CA GLY A 38 11.16 -9.06 15.81
C GLY A 38 10.00 -8.30 16.42
N ILE A 39 10.10 -7.91 17.69
CA ILE A 39 9.02 -7.18 18.40
C ILE A 39 8.89 -5.76 17.83
N GLY A 40 10.00 -5.08 17.55
CA GLY A 40 10.01 -3.73 16.97
C GLY A 40 9.35 -3.68 15.59
N GLY A 41 9.69 -4.63 14.72
CA GLY A 41 9.03 -4.78 13.42
C GLY A 41 7.52 -5.02 13.57
N SER A 42 7.12 -5.93 14.47
CA SER A 42 5.71 -6.21 14.75
C SER A 42 4.97 -5.00 15.33
N THR A 43 5.62 -4.23 16.21
CA THR A 43 5.08 -2.99 16.78
C THR A 43 4.90 -1.92 15.71
N ALA A 44 5.91 -1.72 14.85
CA ALA A 44 5.83 -0.75 13.76
C ALA A 44 4.69 -1.10 12.79
N MET A 45 4.61 -2.38 12.38
CA MET A 45 3.56 -2.81 11.47
C MET A 45 2.17 -2.75 12.08
N TYR A 46 2.03 -3.10 13.36
CA TYR A 46 0.77 -2.95 14.08
C TYR A 46 0.37 -1.48 14.22
N SER A 47 1.33 -0.54 14.40
CA SER A 47 1.05 0.90 14.39
C SER A 47 0.43 1.34 13.07
N VAL A 48 0.96 0.82 11.94
CA VAL A 48 0.40 1.11 10.60
C VAL A 48 -1.00 0.53 10.47
N ILE A 49 -1.19 -0.74 10.85
CA ILE A 49 -2.50 -1.40 10.79
C ILE A 49 -3.51 -0.69 11.69
N HIS A 50 -3.12 -0.32 12.90
CA HIS A 50 -3.99 0.42 13.82
C HIS A 50 -4.43 1.74 13.20
N ALA A 51 -3.49 2.51 12.62
CA ALA A 51 -3.78 3.80 12.03
C ALA A 51 -4.57 3.74 10.71
N VAL A 52 -4.42 2.65 9.93
CA VAL A 52 -5.03 2.56 8.59
C VAL A 52 -6.30 1.71 8.58
N ILE A 53 -6.40 0.70 9.46
CA ILE A 53 -7.52 -0.25 9.45
C ILE A 53 -8.38 -0.11 10.70
N LEU A 54 -7.78 0.00 11.91
CA LEU A 54 -8.53 -0.08 13.16
C LEU A 54 -9.05 1.28 13.64
N ASP A 55 -8.27 2.36 13.47
CA ASP A 55 -8.66 3.74 13.86
C ASP A 55 -8.23 4.76 12.77
N PRO A 56 -8.71 4.60 11.51
CA PRO A 56 -8.30 5.48 10.42
C PRO A 56 -8.90 6.88 10.51
N PHE A 57 -10.09 7.04 11.10
CA PHE A 57 -10.89 8.25 11.00
C PHE A 57 -11.11 8.98 12.34
N PRO A 58 -11.09 10.31 12.35
CA PRO A 58 -11.42 11.10 13.52
C PRO A 58 -12.93 11.31 13.72
N TYR A 59 -13.76 10.68 12.90
CA TYR A 59 -15.21 10.90 12.86
C TYR A 59 -15.91 10.21 14.01
N LYS A 60 -16.99 10.81 14.49
CA LYS A 60 -17.83 10.19 15.54
C LYS A 60 -18.48 8.94 14.98
N ASP A 61 -18.38 7.81 15.69
CA ASP A 61 -18.94 6.51 15.30
C ASP A 61 -18.75 6.22 13.78
N PRO A 62 -17.51 6.06 13.29
CA PRO A 62 -17.23 6.00 11.85
C PRO A 62 -17.89 4.80 11.18
N ASP A 63 -18.15 3.72 11.91
CA ASP A 63 -18.85 2.53 11.43
C ASP A 63 -20.34 2.78 11.09
N ARG A 64 -20.90 3.90 11.54
CA ARG A 64 -22.26 4.34 11.20
C ARG A 64 -22.28 5.30 10.02
N LEU A 65 -21.14 5.74 9.54
CA LEU A 65 -21.02 6.55 8.33
C LEU A 65 -20.94 5.60 7.12
N MET A 66 -22.01 5.60 6.32
CA MET A 66 -22.18 4.71 5.19
C MET A 66 -22.13 5.45 3.87
N SER A 67 -21.30 4.99 2.97
CA SER A 67 -21.36 5.34 1.57
C SER A 67 -22.37 4.44 0.87
N VAL A 68 -23.22 5.00 0.07
CA VAL A 68 -24.13 4.24 -0.81
C VAL A 68 -23.38 4.01 -2.11
N THR A 69 -23.03 2.75 -2.42
CA THR A 69 -22.26 2.39 -3.62
C THR A 69 -23.10 1.58 -4.58
N VAL A 70 -23.00 1.91 -5.86
CA VAL A 70 -23.60 1.12 -6.95
C VAL A 70 -22.51 0.23 -7.52
N GLN A 71 -22.70 -1.07 -7.45
CA GLN A 71 -21.75 -2.07 -7.91
C GLN A 71 -22.31 -2.85 -9.10
N GLY A 72 -21.57 -2.89 -10.21
CA GLY A 72 -21.79 -3.83 -11.31
C GLY A 72 -21.17 -5.19 -11.02
N GLN A 73 -21.60 -6.23 -11.74
CA GLN A 73 -21.19 -7.63 -11.53
C GLN A 73 -19.67 -7.88 -11.58
N ARG A 74 -18.88 -7.02 -12.22
CA ARG A 74 -17.44 -7.15 -12.40
C ARG A 74 -16.59 -6.08 -11.68
N GLY A 75 -17.14 -5.45 -10.65
CA GLY A 75 -16.36 -4.65 -9.71
C GLY A 75 -16.05 -3.21 -10.15
N GLY A 76 -16.94 -2.53 -10.80
CA GLY A 76 -16.89 -1.07 -10.91
C GLY A 76 -17.67 -0.48 -9.72
N ASN A 77 -17.00 0.04 -8.69
CA ASN A 77 -17.69 0.72 -7.60
C ASN A 77 -17.90 2.18 -7.97
N GLY A 78 -19.13 2.57 -8.28
CA GLY A 78 -19.53 3.96 -8.45
C GLY A 78 -20.29 4.42 -7.19
N SER A 79 -19.74 5.38 -6.48
CA SER A 79 -20.43 6.07 -5.38
C SER A 79 -20.78 7.51 -5.75
N TYR A 80 -20.86 7.77 -7.07
CA TYR A 80 -21.20 9.07 -7.60
C TYR A 80 -22.66 9.08 -8.04
N TYR A 81 -23.41 10.06 -7.51
CA TYR A 81 -24.82 10.28 -7.82
C TYR A 81 -25.00 11.63 -8.51
N LYS A 82 -25.93 11.73 -9.44
CA LYS A 82 -26.36 13.04 -9.93
C LYS A 82 -26.88 13.84 -8.73
N ILE A 83 -26.73 15.16 -8.74
CA ILE A 83 -27.24 16.01 -7.65
C ILE A 83 -28.73 15.78 -7.42
N ASP A 84 -29.50 15.61 -8.50
CA ASP A 84 -30.93 15.31 -8.42
C ASP A 84 -31.22 14.00 -7.70
N GLN A 85 -30.41 12.96 -7.94
CA GLN A 85 -30.52 11.66 -7.27
C GLN A 85 -30.18 11.78 -5.78
N PHE A 86 -29.14 12.56 -5.45
CA PHE A 86 -28.82 12.86 -4.05
C PHE A 86 -29.97 13.54 -3.34
N LEU A 87 -30.57 14.56 -3.95
CA LEU A 87 -31.69 15.31 -3.37
C LEU A 87 -32.90 14.39 -3.16
N GLU A 88 -33.18 13.47 -4.06
CA GLU A 88 -34.24 12.48 -3.92
C GLU A 88 -33.97 11.53 -2.74
N ILE A 89 -32.74 11.02 -2.61
CA ILE A 89 -32.35 10.17 -1.48
C ILE A 89 -32.47 10.94 -0.16
N ALA A 90 -32.01 12.21 -0.13
CA ALA A 90 -32.05 13.03 1.07
C ALA A 90 -33.49 13.35 1.52
N GLN A 91 -34.40 13.63 0.56
CA GLN A 91 -35.81 13.93 0.83
C GLN A 91 -36.58 12.69 1.33
N ARG A 92 -36.33 11.52 0.75
CA ARG A 92 -37.00 10.24 1.11
C ARG A 92 -36.27 9.48 2.21
N ASN A 93 -35.28 10.07 2.84
CA ASN A 93 -34.45 9.42 3.85
C ASN A 93 -35.24 9.08 5.12
N ALA A 94 -35.38 7.79 5.43
CA ALA A 94 -35.96 7.30 6.67
C ALA A 94 -34.91 6.69 7.64
N VAL A 95 -33.72 6.32 7.11
CA VAL A 95 -32.75 5.45 7.78
C VAL A 95 -31.53 6.17 8.30
N PHE A 96 -31.15 7.31 7.69
CA PHE A 96 -30.04 8.12 8.14
C PHE A 96 -30.50 9.24 9.08
N SER A 97 -29.70 9.56 10.08
CA SER A 97 -29.91 10.75 10.91
C SER A 97 -29.50 12.05 10.19
N GLY A 98 -28.64 11.93 9.18
CA GLY A 98 -28.23 12.99 8.28
C GLY A 98 -27.55 12.40 7.06
N VAL A 99 -27.74 13.07 5.92
CA VAL A 99 -27.11 12.72 4.64
C VAL A 99 -26.31 13.91 4.15
N ILE A 100 -25.11 13.66 3.67
CA ILE A 100 -24.25 14.67 3.07
C ILE A 100 -23.92 14.30 1.63
N ALA A 101 -23.74 15.31 0.81
CA ALA A 101 -23.16 15.21 -0.50
C ALA A 101 -21.85 15.97 -0.55
N SER A 102 -20.88 15.43 -1.25
CA SER A 102 -19.62 16.12 -1.49
C SER A 102 -19.06 15.83 -2.87
N THR A 103 -18.42 16.82 -3.49
CA THR A 103 -17.67 16.63 -4.72
C THR A 103 -16.34 17.33 -4.62
N TRP A 104 -15.35 16.71 -5.20
CA TRP A 104 -14.01 17.26 -5.27
C TRP A 104 -13.93 18.26 -6.41
N SER A 105 -13.22 19.37 -6.20
CA SER A 105 -12.95 20.36 -7.23
C SER A 105 -11.55 20.95 -7.11
N ASP A 106 -11.00 21.38 -8.21
CA ASP A 106 -9.82 22.23 -8.23
C ASP A 106 -10.26 23.68 -7.97
N VAL A 107 -9.77 24.27 -6.90
CA VAL A 107 -10.07 25.64 -6.51
C VAL A 107 -8.86 26.51 -6.77
N THR A 108 -9.06 27.57 -7.55
CA THR A 108 -8.04 28.58 -7.81
C THR A 108 -8.14 29.69 -6.78
N TRP A 109 -7.10 29.86 -5.96
CA TRP A 109 -6.97 30.95 -5.03
C TRP A 109 -6.20 32.09 -5.70
N THR A 110 -6.84 33.26 -5.81
CA THR A 110 -6.29 34.48 -6.38
C THR A 110 -6.24 35.60 -5.35
N GLY A 111 -5.33 36.60 -5.55
CA GLY A 111 -5.24 37.77 -4.68
C GLY A 111 -4.11 37.73 -3.63
N ALA A 112 -3.27 36.66 -3.65
CA ALA A 112 -2.09 36.55 -2.79
C ALA A 112 -0.79 36.32 -3.59
N GLY A 113 -0.67 36.90 -4.79
CA GLY A 113 0.45 36.67 -5.72
C GLY A 113 0.02 35.86 -6.94
N GLU A 114 0.87 34.93 -7.38
CA GLU A 114 0.50 34.01 -8.46
C GLU A 114 -0.70 33.17 -8.09
N PRO A 115 -1.62 32.90 -9.06
CA PRO A 115 -2.77 32.03 -8.80
C PRO A 115 -2.35 30.66 -8.30
N GLN A 116 -2.83 30.25 -7.15
CA GLN A 116 -2.51 28.96 -6.53
C GLN A 116 -3.69 28.01 -6.64
N ARG A 117 -3.38 26.74 -6.96
CA ARG A 117 -4.37 25.68 -6.87
C ARG A 117 -4.50 25.19 -5.43
N LEU A 118 -5.72 25.03 -4.98
CA LEU A 118 -6.10 24.34 -3.76
C LEU A 118 -6.96 23.13 -4.10
N ARG A 119 -6.86 22.09 -3.29
CA ARG A 119 -7.82 20.99 -3.31
C ARG A 119 -9.08 21.46 -2.61
N GLY A 120 -10.17 21.66 -3.36
CA GLY A 120 -11.46 22.04 -2.84
C GLY A 120 -12.39 20.84 -2.64
N ASN A 121 -13.28 20.94 -1.68
CA ASN A 121 -14.38 20.02 -1.51
C ASN A 121 -15.68 20.82 -1.35
N HIS A 122 -16.55 20.79 -2.37
CA HIS A 122 -17.90 21.31 -2.25
C HIS A 122 -18.73 20.30 -1.46
N CYS A 123 -19.37 20.73 -0.41
CA CYS A 123 -20.09 19.85 0.50
C CYS A 123 -21.37 20.51 1.01
N THR A 124 -22.33 19.69 1.45
CA THR A 124 -23.56 20.19 2.07
C THR A 124 -23.27 20.90 3.39
N MET A 125 -24.11 21.87 3.77
CA MET A 125 -23.96 22.68 4.98
C MET A 125 -23.81 21.83 6.26
N ASN A 126 -24.53 20.72 6.36
CA ASN A 126 -24.55 19.82 7.50
C ASN A 126 -23.37 18.84 7.57
N THR A 127 -22.36 18.98 6.72
CA THR A 127 -21.28 17.99 6.57
C THR A 127 -20.54 17.77 7.89
N PHE A 128 -20.14 18.82 8.58
CA PHE A 128 -19.36 18.72 9.80
C PHE A 128 -20.16 18.13 10.97
N ASP A 129 -21.44 18.48 11.06
CA ASP A 129 -22.37 17.95 12.07
C ASP A 129 -22.63 16.45 11.86
N VAL A 130 -22.88 16.05 10.61
CA VAL A 130 -23.09 14.63 10.26
C VAL A 130 -21.81 13.82 10.49
N MET A 131 -20.65 14.38 10.23
CA MET A 131 -19.37 13.73 10.53
C MET A 131 -19.01 13.77 12.02
N GLY A 132 -19.66 14.64 12.79
CA GLY A 132 -19.50 14.77 14.23
C GLY A 132 -18.12 15.27 14.65
N VAL A 133 -17.54 16.20 13.88
CA VAL A 133 -16.24 16.81 14.14
C VAL A 133 -16.37 18.31 14.23
N ALA A 134 -16.06 18.85 15.39
CA ALA A 134 -16.02 20.29 15.61
C ALA A 134 -14.75 20.90 14.99
N PRO A 135 -14.82 22.14 14.46
CA PRO A 135 -13.65 22.90 14.06
C PRO A 135 -12.68 23.12 15.21
N GLU A 136 -11.39 23.23 14.91
CA GLU A 136 -10.32 23.59 15.87
C GLU A 136 -10.48 25.04 16.36
N ILE A 137 -10.78 25.94 15.42
CA ILE A 137 -11.10 27.35 15.69
C ILE A 137 -12.28 27.81 14.84
N GLY A 138 -13.07 28.74 15.34
CA GLY A 138 -14.24 29.23 14.64
C GLY A 138 -15.43 28.29 14.72
N ARG A 139 -16.20 28.16 13.63
CA ARG A 139 -17.38 27.33 13.54
C ARG A 139 -17.46 26.57 12.21
N GLY A 140 -18.24 25.50 12.17
CA GLY A 140 -18.68 24.86 10.95
C GLY A 140 -19.73 25.67 10.19
N ALA A 141 -20.09 25.23 9.00
CA ALA A 141 -21.22 25.82 8.28
C ALA A 141 -22.53 25.41 8.95
N SER A 142 -23.50 26.32 8.89
CA SER A 142 -24.82 26.19 9.48
C SER A 142 -25.93 26.50 8.46
N GLN A 143 -27.18 26.21 8.81
CA GLN A 143 -28.32 26.47 7.93
C GLN A 143 -28.48 27.97 7.61
N SER A 144 -28.07 28.87 8.51
CA SER A 144 -28.07 30.31 8.24
C SER A 144 -27.09 30.75 7.13
N ASP A 145 -26.04 29.99 6.90
CA ASP A 145 -25.09 30.26 5.80
C ASP A 145 -25.65 29.81 4.44
N ALA A 146 -26.80 29.12 4.43
CA ALA A 146 -27.49 28.67 3.22
C ALA A 146 -28.51 29.68 2.67
N GLU A 147 -28.77 30.76 3.38
CA GLU A 147 -29.68 31.79 2.93
C GLU A 147 -29.14 32.56 1.73
N GLU A 148 -29.98 32.94 0.77
CA GLU A 148 -29.56 33.64 -0.46
C GLU A 148 -28.85 34.98 -0.16
N SER A 149 -29.17 35.59 0.97
CA SER A 149 -28.57 36.83 1.45
C SER A 149 -27.23 36.63 2.18
N ALA A 150 -26.88 35.40 2.55
CA ALA A 150 -25.67 35.13 3.32
C ALA A 150 -24.40 35.28 2.45
N GLU A 151 -23.33 35.84 3.04
CA GLU A 151 -22.01 35.85 2.37
C GLU A 151 -21.53 34.42 2.21
N PRO A 152 -20.98 34.06 1.03
CA PRO A 152 -20.39 32.74 0.82
C PRO A 152 -19.27 32.50 1.81
N VAL A 153 -19.26 31.32 2.43
CA VAL A 153 -18.32 30.94 3.47
C VAL A 153 -17.33 29.88 3.00
N VAL A 154 -16.21 29.76 3.71
CA VAL A 154 -15.21 28.71 3.53
C VAL A 154 -14.70 28.24 4.88
N VAL A 155 -14.48 26.92 5.00
CA VAL A 155 -13.81 26.30 6.14
C VAL A 155 -12.46 25.76 5.66
N LEU A 156 -11.39 26.08 6.38
CA LEU A 156 -10.04 25.71 5.98
C LEU A 156 -9.65 24.33 6.53
N GLY A 157 -8.88 23.58 5.74
CA GLY A 157 -8.18 22.41 6.24
C GLY A 157 -6.97 22.81 7.09
N TYR A 158 -6.68 22.03 8.14
CA TYR A 158 -5.59 22.32 9.09
C TYR A 158 -4.23 22.51 8.42
N LYS A 159 -3.85 21.60 7.50
CA LYS A 159 -2.55 21.67 6.82
C LYS A 159 -2.40 22.92 5.96
N PHE A 160 -3.47 23.35 5.30
CA PHE A 160 -3.49 24.58 4.50
C PHE A 160 -3.34 25.80 5.38
N TRP A 161 -4.10 25.87 6.48
CA TRP A 161 -3.99 26.96 7.47
C TRP A 161 -2.58 27.09 8.04
N GLN A 162 -1.96 25.95 8.45
CA GLN A 162 -0.58 25.96 8.95
C GLN A 162 0.43 26.41 7.88
N ARG A 163 0.31 25.88 6.67
CA ARG A 163 1.26 26.16 5.60
C ARG A 163 1.20 27.60 5.10
N GLN A 164 -0.01 28.15 4.98
CA GLN A 164 -0.25 29.40 4.29
C GLN A 164 -0.40 30.60 5.26
N PHE A 165 -0.91 30.33 6.44
CA PHE A 165 -1.19 31.36 7.45
C PHE A 165 -0.40 31.18 8.74
N GLY A 166 0.53 30.22 8.79
CA GLY A 166 1.38 29.98 9.96
C GLY A 166 0.63 29.56 11.21
N GLY A 167 -0.62 29.10 11.08
CA GLY A 167 -1.47 28.77 12.23
C GLY A 167 -2.05 30.01 12.96
N ASP A 168 -2.10 31.19 12.30
CA ASP A 168 -2.65 32.41 12.86
C ASP A 168 -4.19 32.33 13.05
N PRO A 169 -4.70 32.40 14.28
CA PRO A 169 -6.14 32.42 14.52
C PRO A 169 -6.87 33.65 13.90
N GLY A 170 -6.13 34.73 13.61
CA GLY A 170 -6.66 35.92 12.92
C GLY A 170 -7.07 35.66 11.46
N VAL A 171 -6.99 34.41 10.99
CA VAL A 171 -7.54 33.98 9.69
C VAL A 171 -9.06 34.01 9.66
N LEU A 172 -9.73 33.91 10.82
CA LEU A 172 -11.17 33.98 10.90
C LEU A 172 -11.68 35.38 10.47
N GLY A 173 -12.72 35.40 9.63
CA GLY A 173 -13.24 36.59 9.02
C GLY A 173 -12.47 37.15 7.82
N ARG A 174 -11.29 36.56 7.47
CA ARG A 174 -10.57 36.95 6.24
C ARG A 174 -11.37 36.53 5.00
N LYS A 175 -11.33 37.39 3.99
CA LYS A 175 -11.97 37.17 2.69
C LYS A 175 -10.95 36.56 1.72
N LEU A 176 -11.22 35.37 1.19
CA LEU A 176 -10.42 34.69 0.18
C LEU A 176 -11.15 34.68 -1.16
N ARG A 177 -10.44 35.00 -2.25
CA ARG A 177 -11.00 34.88 -3.59
C ARG A 177 -10.72 33.49 -4.13
N LEU A 178 -11.73 32.65 -4.16
CA LEU A 178 -11.69 31.25 -4.56
C LEU A 178 -12.60 31.05 -5.78
N ASN A 179 -12.02 30.61 -6.91
CA ASN A 179 -12.71 30.51 -8.21
C ASN A 179 -13.48 31.79 -8.55
N ASP A 180 -12.82 32.94 -8.44
CA ASP A 180 -13.36 34.28 -8.67
C ASP A 180 -14.52 34.71 -7.75
N LYS A 181 -14.94 33.86 -6.79
CA LYS A 181 -15.91 34.22 -5.71
C LYS A 181 -15.17 34.59 -4.43
N VAL A 182 -15.60 35.64 -3.79
CA VAL A 182 -15.12 36.03 -2.46
C VAL A 182 -15.87 35.22 -1.41
N ARG A 183 -15.10 34.52 -0.54
CA ARG A 183 -15.65 33.71 0.56
C ARG A 183 -15.02 34.13 1.87
N THR A 184 -15.81 34.17 2.93
CA THR A 184 -15.36 34.53 4.28
C THR A 184 -14.95 33.25 5.04
N VAL A 185 -13.76 33.26 5.63
CA VAL A 185 -13.27 32.14 6.45
C VAL A 185 -14.03 32.14 7.78
N ILE A 186 -14.79 31.06 8.05
CA ILE A 186 -15.59 30.92 9.28
C ILE A 186 -15.01 29.93 10.28
N GLY A 187 -14.11 29.06 9.86
CA GLY A 187 -13.52 28.05 10.73
C GLY A 187 -12.34 27.31 10.10
N VAL A 188 -11.62 26.60 10.94
CA VAL A 188 -10.51 25.71 10.55
C VAL A 188 -10.77 24.35 11.16
N MET A 189 -10.66 23.29 10.37
CA MET A 189 -10.87 21.92 10.83
C MET A 189 -9.67 21.40 11.64
N PRO A 190 -9.87 20.43 12.55
CA PRO A 190 -8.78 19.89 13.36
C PRO A 190 -7.78 19.07 12.52
N PRO A 191 -6.57 18.81 13.06
CA PRO A 191 -5.45 18.22 12.30
C PRO A 191 -5.72 16.87 11.62
N ARG A 192 -6.64 16.06 12.20
CA ARG A 192 -7.01 14.75 11.63
C ARG A 192 -8.18 14.83 10.64
N PHE A 193 -8.88 15.95 10.56
CA PHE A 193 -9.97 16.11 9.61
C PHE A 193 -9.40 16.44 8.23
N MET A 194 -9.33 15.45 7.37
CA MET A 194 -8.74 15.55 6.04
C MET A 194 -9.69 14.99 4.98
N TRP A 195 -10.99 15.20 5.16
CA TRP A 195 -12.00 14.64 4.27
C TRP A 195 -11.66 14.91 2.80
N ARG A 196 -11.36 13.82 2.07
CA ARG A 196 -10.90 13.83 0.67
C ARG A 196 -9.64 14.66 0.42
N GLY A 197 -8.79 14.83 1.41
CA GLY A 197 -7.53 15.56 1.30
C GLY A 197 -7.68 17.03 0.94
N ALA A 198 -8.83 17.65 1.28
CA ALA A 198 -9.11 19.02 0.88
C ALA A 198 -8.29 20.04 1.69
N ASP A 199 -7.80 21.07 0.96
CA ASP A 199 -7.22 22.29 1.56
C ASP A 199 -8.33 23.23 2.05
N VAL A 200 -9.45 23.28 1.32
CA VAL A 200 -10.61 24.12 1.62
C VAL A 200 -11.93 23.37 1.43
N TYR A 201 -12.85 23.56 2.35
CA TYR A 201 -14.21 23.06 2.28
C TYR A 201 -15.15 24.22 1.93
N LEU A 202 -15.93 24.01 0.89
CA LEU A 202 -16.86 25.00 0.33
C LEU A 202 -18.29 24.51 0.59
N PRO A 203 -18.90 24.92 1.73
CA PRO A 203 -20.27 24.59 2.00
C PRO A 203 -21.18 25.25 0.95
N ASP A 204 -22.00 24.45 0.31
CA ASP A 204 -22.91 24.92 -0.75
C ASP A 204 -24.30 24.29 -0.58
N VAL A 205 -25.32 24.97 -1.09
CA VAL A 205 -26.67 24.41 -1.25
C VAL A 205 -26.78 23.81 -2.64
N PHE A 206 -27.11 22.52 -2.72
CA PHE A 206 -27.29 21.84 -3.97
C PHE A 206 -28.75 21.99 -4.48
N HIS A 207 -28.90 22.34 -5.75
CA HIS A 207 -30.20 22.53 -6.40
C HIS A 207 -30.37 21.54 -7.58
N ARG A 208 -31.64 21.23 -7.92
CA ARG A 208 -31.95 20.39 -9.07
C ARG A 208 -31.40 20.98 -10.36
N GLY A 209 -30.83 20.12 -11.21
CA GLY A 209 -30.22 20.53 -12.48
C GLY A 209 -28.89 21.28 -12.38
N GLN A 210 -28.40 21.53 -11.18
CA GLN A 210 -27.13 22.23 -10.92
C GLN A 210 -25.92 21.37 -11.33
N THR A 211 -24.85 22.03 -11.76
CA THR A 211 -23.50 21.49 -11.83
C THR A 211 -22.62 22.20 -10.79
N VAL A 212 -21.66 21.48 -10.24
CA VAL A 212 -20.64 22.05 -9.36
C VAL A 212 -19.30 21.89 -10.06
N GLU A 213 -18.70 23.00 -10.47
CA GLU A 213 -17.42 23.04 -11.23
C GLU A 213 -17.44 22.08 -12.45
N GLY A 214 -18.53 22.09 -13.24
CA GLY A 214 -18.72 21.18 -14.38
C GLY A 214 -19.08 19.75 -14.04
N GLU A 215 -19.05 19.37 -12.78
CA GLU A 215 -19.44 18.03 -12.32
C GLU A 215 -20.92 18.01 -11.93
N ARG A 216 -21.65 17.02 -12.45
CA ARG A 216 -23.05 16.78 -12.08
C ARG A 216 -23.20 15.70 -11.01
N SER A 217 -22.11 15.15 -10.57
CA SER A 217 -22.07 14.01 -9.65
C SER A 217 -21.47 14.38 -8.31
N VAL A 218 -22.09 13.89 -7.27
CA VAL A 218 -21.66 14.04 -5.88
C VAL A 218 -21.49 12.67 -5.24
N HIS A 219 -20.62 12.60 -4.28
CA HIS A 219 -20.45 11.46 -3.39
C HIS A 219 -21.45 11.57 -2.25
N LEU A 220 -22.16 10.49 -1.98
CA LEU A 220 -23.18 10.44 -0.95
C LEU A 220 -22.64 9.68 0.27
N LEU A 221 -22.77 10.29 1.44
CA LEU A 221 -22.47 9.69 2.73
C LEU A 221 -23.64 9.92 3.69
N GLY A 222 -24.11 8.87 4.35
CA GLY A 222 -25.19 8.99 5.35
C GLY A 222 -24.77 8.40 6.69
N ARG A 223 -25.21 9.03 7.80
CA ARG A 223 -25.04 8.49 9.15
C ARG A 223 -26.27 7.68 9.53
N LEU A 224 -26.13 6.36 9.73
CA LEU A 224 -27.22 5.49 10.19
C LEU A 224 -27.80 5.98 11.52
N LYS A 225 -29.13 5.90 11.66
CA LYS A 225 -29.80 6.10 12.95
C LYS A 225 -29.38 5.00 13.94
N PRO A 226 -29.37 5.28 15.26
CA PRO A 226 -29.07 4.27 16.27
C PRO A 226 -29.98 3.04 16.13
N GLY A 227 -29.38 1.84 16.18
CA GLY A 227 -30.12 0.57 16.17
C GLY A 227 -30.57 0.08 14.78
N ILE A 228 -30.33 0.82 13.69
CA ILE A 228 -30.66 0.35 12.34
C ILE A 228 -29.48 -0.47 11.77
N SER A 229 -29.74 -1.73 11.35
CA SER A 229 -28.75 -2.55 10.66
C SER A 229 -28.56 -2.11 9.19
N ARG A 230 -27.46 -2.56 8.57
CA ARG A 230 -27.18 -2.29 7.13
C ARG A 230 -28.31 -2.84 6.23
N GLU A 231 -28.80 -4.02 6.53
CA GLU A 231 -29.87 -4.69 5.76
C GLU A 231 -31.18 -3.91 5.89
N GLN A 232 -31.53 -3.45 7.09
CA GLN A 232 -32.71 -2.61 7.32
C GLN A 232 -32.58 -1.26 6.61
N ALA A 233 -31.39 -0.68 6.65
CA ALA A 233 -31.13 0.59 5.97
C ALA A 233 -31.24 0.44 4.45
N LEU A 234 -30.69 -0.64 3.88
CA LEU A 234 -30.78 -0.91 2.45
C LEU A 234 -32.24 -1.11 2.02
N ALA A 235 -33.01 -1.86 2.79
CA ALA A 235 -34.44 -2.05 2.54
C ALA A 235 -35.23 -0.73 2.62
N GLY A 236 -34.92 0.11 3.61
CA GLY A 236 -35.57 1.41 3.78
C GLY A 236 -35.20 2.45 2.72
N LEU A 237 -34.05 2.30 2.04
CA LEU A 237 -33.64 3.15 0.93
C LEU A 237 -34.15 2.67 -0.43
N GLN A 238 -34.66 1.45 -0.54
CA GLN A 238 -35.08 0.84 -1.81
C GLN A 238 -36.00 1.75 -2.64
N PRO A 239 -37.01 2.44 -2.06
CA PRO A 239 -37.90 3.32 -2.83
C PRO A 239 -37.19 4.51 -3.49
N ALA A 240 -36.14 5.02 -2.86
CA ALA A 240 -35.35 6.12 -3.39
C ALA A 240 -34.26 5.64 -4.40
N LEU A 241 -33.82 4.40 -4.28
CA LEU A 241 -32.74 3.83 -5.08
C LEU A 241 -33.22 3.14 -6.35
N GLN A 242 -34.48 2.69 -6.37
CA GLN A 242 -35.07 2.00 -7.52
C GLN A 242 -35.06 2.85 -8.82
N PRO A 243 -35.46 4.13 -8.82
CA PRO A 243 -35.38 4.98 -10.02
C PRO A 243 -33.94 5.16 -10.53
N ILE A 244 -32.94 5.13 -9.63
CA ILE A 244 -31.52 5.24 -9.97
C ILE A 244 -31.06 3.98 -10.71
N LEU A 245 -31.46 2.79 -10.25
CA LEU A 245 -31.16 1.54 -10.91
C LEU A 245 -31.80 1.48 -12.30
N GLU A 246 -33.03 1.94 -12.46
CA GLU A 246 -33.73 2.03 -13.73
C GLU A 246 -33.07 3.01 -14.70
N ASP A 247 -32.57 4.16 -14.21
CA ASP A 247 -31.82 5.12 -15.03
C ASP A 247 -30.51 4.50 -15.51
N LEU A 248 -29.78 3.78 -14.63
CA LEU A 248 -28.58 3.05 -15.01
C LEU A 248 -28.85 1.95 -16.03
N GLU A 249 -29.91 1.19 -15.86
CA GLU A 249 -30.33 0.16 -16.81
C GLU A 249 -30.70 0.71 -18.17
N ARG A 250 -31.24 1.92 -18.23
CA ARG A 250 -31.56 2.64 -19.46
C ARG A 250 -30.34 3.24 -20.13
N THR A 251 -29.39 3.73 -19.30
CA THR A 251 -28.19 4.41 -19.81
C THR A 251 -27.14 3.44 -20.31
N TYR A 252 -27.04 2.23 -19.72
CA TYR A 252 -26.05 1.25 -20.10
C TYR A 252 -26.61 0.13 -20.95
N PRO A 253 -25.85 -0.34 -21.98
CA PRO A 253 -26.30 -1.43 -22.87
C PRO A 253 -26.65 -2.71 -22.11
N GLY A 254 -27.56 -3.52 -22.68
CA GLY A 254 -28.03 -4.76 -22.07
C GLY A 254 -26.99 -5.78 -21.68
N ASP A 255 -25.82 -5.75 -22.32
CA ASP A 255 -24.69 -6.65 -22.04
C ASP A 255 -23.66 -6.04 -21.04
N PHE A 256 -23.91 -4.84 -20.57
CA PHE A 256 -23.12 -4.26 -19.49
C PHE A 256 -23.31 -5.10 -18.21
N PRO A 257 -22.28 -5.22 -17.32
CA PRO A 257 -22.38 -6.09 -16.15
C PRO A 257 -23.63 -5.83 -15.33
N LYS A 258 -24.62 -6.71 -15.45
CA LYS A 258 -25.85 -6.72 -14.67
C LYS A 258 -25.90 -7.95 -13.78
N PRO A 259 -26.65 -7.97 -12.69
CA PRO A 259 -27.47 -6.89 -12.17
C PRO A 259 -26.64 -5.84 -11.42
N TRP A 260 -27.10 -4.58 -11.49
CA TRP A 260 -26.63 -3.53 -10.62
C TRP A 260 -27.04 -3.84 -9.18
N ARG A 261 -26.11 -3.74 -8.25
CA ARG A 261 -26.39 -3.91 -6.83
C ARG A 261 -25.99 -2.67 -6.08
N ILE A 262 -26.85 -2.25 -5.18
CA ILE A 262 -26.55 -1.16 -4.25
C ILE A 262 -26.03 -1.79 -2.96
N ARG A 263 -24.94 -1.25 -2.45
CA ARG A 263 -24.35 -1.63 -1.17
C ARG A 263 -24.19 -0.41 -0.28
N LEU A 264 -24.36 -0.62 1.00
CA LEU A 264 -23.94 0.31 2.02
C LEU A 264 -22.56 -0.15 2.50
N GLU A 265 -21.56 0.66 2.24
CA GLU A 265 -20.17 0.39 2.63
C GLU A 265 -19.75 1.40 3.70
N SER A 266 -19.15 0.95 4.79
CA SER A 266 -18.55 1.86 5.76
C SER A 266 -17.37 2.60 5.13
N LEU A 267 -16.96 3.72 5.71
CA LEU A 267 -15.81 4.48 5.20
C LEU A 267 -14.55 3.61 5.07
N GLY A 268 -14.33 2.68 6.01
CA GLY A 268 -13.20 1.75 5.97
C GLY A 268 -13.26 0.78 4.77
N GLU A 269 -14.47 0.38 4.35
CA GLU A 269 -14.67 -0.51 3.21
C GLU A 269 -14.56 0.19 1.85
N THR A 270 -14.68 1.53 1.82
CA THR A 270 -14.54 2.30 0.58
C THR A 270 -13.09 2.42 0.09
N PHE A 271 -12.13 2.08 0.96
CA PHE A 271 -10.72 2.00 0.52
C PHE A 271 -10.49 0.80 -0.40
N PRO A 272 -9.58 0.94 -1.38
CA PRO A 272 -9.24 -0.18 -2.24
C PRO A 272 -8.80 -1.39 -1.41
N SER A 273 -9.51 -2.51 -1.52
CA SER A 273 -9.25 -3.76 -0.79
C SER A 273 -7.78 -4.22 -0.86
N GLY A 274 -7.09 -3.93 -1.96
CA GLY A 274 -5.69 -4.27 -2.13
C GLY A 274 -4.71 -3.61 -1.14
N ILE A 275 -5.10 -2.53 -0.44
CA ILE A 275 -4.27 -1.93 0.61
C ILE A 275 -4.37 -2.74 1.89
N GLN A 276 -5.57 -3.12 2.28
CA GLN A 276 -5.80 -3.93 3.48
C GLN A 276 -5.12 -5.29 3.35
N ASP A 277 -5.28 -5.96 2.19
CA ASP A 277 -4.62 -7.23 1.91
C ASP A 277 -3.09 -7.12 1.99
N ALA A 278 -2.53 -6.05 1.42
CA ALA A 278 -1.10 -5.78 1.48
C ALA A 278 -0.59 -5.62 2.91
N LEU A 279 -1.31 -4.88 3.75
CA LEU A 279 -0.96 -4.65 5.15
C LEU A 279 -1.01 -5.96 5.96
N TRP A 280 -2.01 -6.81 5.74
CA TRP A 280 -2.10 -8.11 6.41
C TRP A 280 -1.00 -9.06 5.97
N ILE A 281 -0.64 -9.08 4.69
CA ILE A 281 0.48 -9.89 4.17
C ILE A 281 1.81 -9.41 4.76
N LEU A 282 2.03 -8.09 4.81
CA LEU A 282 3.22 -7.51 5.43
C LEU A 282 3.28 -7.80 6.93
N PHE A 283 2.14 -7.77 7.63
CA PHE A 283 2.06 -8.16 9.04
C PHE A 283 2.40 -9.63 9.25
N GLY A 284 1.94 -10.52 8.35
CA GLY A 284 2.36 -11.91 8.31
C GLY A 284 3.87 -12.07 8.13
N ALA A 285 4.47 -11.32 7.20
CA ALA A 285 5.92 -11.34 6.97
C ALA A 285 6.72 -10.93 8.22
N VAL A 286 6.26 -9.90 8.93
CA VAL A 286 6.87 -9.49 10.20
C VAL A 286 6.64 -10.53 11.30
N GLY A 287 5.49 -11.21 11.29
CA GLY A 287 5.23 -12.37 12.15
C GLY A 287 6.24 -13.50 11.95
N LEU A 288 6.60 -13.79 10.69
CA LEU A 288 7.66 -14.74 10.37
C LEU A 288 9.01 -14.27 10.91
N LEU A 289 9.35 -13.00 10.77
CA LEU A 289 10.57 -12.42 11.34
C LEU A 289 10.62 -12.57 12.86
N LEU A 290 9.50 -12.32 13.55
CA LEU A 290 9.37 -12.51 15.00
C LEU A 290 9.58 -13.98 15.38
N LEU A 291 9.02 -14.93 14.63
CA LEU A 291 9.24 -16.36 14.85
C LEU A 291 10.72 -16.74 14.69
N ILE A 292 11.40 -16.21 13.68
CA ILE A 292 12.85 -16.40 13.50
C ILE A 292 13.61 -15.90 14.74
N ALA A 293 13.28 -14.68 15.22
CA ALA A 293 13.87 -14.13 16.43
C ALA A 293 13.63 -15.00 17.69
N CYS A 294 12.40 -15.55 17.83
CA CYS A 294 12.07 -16.48 18.91
C CYS A 294 12.88 -17.76 18.84
N VAL A 295 13.04 -18.33 17.65
CA VAL A 295 13.84 -19.53 17.39
C VAL A 295 15.30 -19.28 17.75
N ASN A 296 15.86 -18.15 17.36
CA ASN A 296 17.23 -17.75 17.70
C ASN A 296 17.45 -17.68 19.21
N VAL A 297 16.56 -16.99 19.93
CA VAL A 297 16.66 -16.88 21.38
C VAL A 297 16.45 -18.23 22.07
N SER A 298 15.54 -19.09 21.56
CA SER A 298 15.41 -20.47 22.02
C SER A 298 16.70 -21.26 21.90
N ASN A 299 17.36 -21.18 20.72
CA ASN A 299 18.66 -21.83 20.48
C ASN A 299 19.74 -21.34 21.45
N LEU A 300 19.81 -20.03 21.69
CA LEU A 300 20.73 -19.43 22.64
C LEU A 300 20.45 -19.88 24.09
N LEU A 301 19.18 -19.94 24.51
CA LEU A 301 18.78 -20.41 25.83
C LEU A 301 19.11 -21.91 26.03
N LEU A 302 18.84 -22.74 25.03
CA LEU A 302 19.18 -24.17 25.03
C LEU A 302 20.69 -24.42 25.12
N SER A 303 21.48 -23.57 24.47
CA SER A 303 22.94 -23.63 24.55
C SER A 303 23.44 -23.27 25.95
N ARG A 304 22.91 -22.19 26.53
CA ARG A 304 23.23 -21.75 27.91
C ARG A 304 22.75 -22.75 28.95
N GLY A 305 21.55 -23.34 28.75
CA GLY A 305 20.99 -24.36 29.64
C GLY A 305 21.88 -25.60 29.77
N ALA A 306 22.61 -25.96 28.71
CA ALA A 306 23.55 -27.07 28.73
C ALA A 306 24.73 -26.83 29.72
N TYR A 307 25.24 -25.63 29.80
CA TYR A 307 26.28 -25.25 30.78
C TYR A 307 25.77 -25.20 32.23
N ARG A 308 24.48 -24.89 32.41
CA ARG A 308 23.84 -24.74 33.75
C ARG A 308 23.21 -26.03 34.25
N ARG A 309 23.32 -27.15 33.53
CA ARG A 309 22.73 -28.43 33.95
C ARG A 309 23.25 -28.89 35.33
N ARG A 310 24.54 -28.77 35.58
CA ARG A 310 25.14 -29.14 36.89
C ARG A 310 24.59 -28.27 38.03
N GLU A 311 24.42 -26.99 37.83
CA GLU A 311 23.78 -26.05 38.76
C GLU A 311 22.33 -26.42 39.06
N MET A 312 21.56 -26.75 38.01
CA MET A 312 20.16 -27.13 38.16
C MET A 312 19.99 -28.50 38.82
N ALA A 313 20.89 -29.46 38.56
CA ALA A 313 20.92 -30.75 39.22
C ALA A 313 21.22 -30.61 40.73
N ILE A 314 22.16 -29.75 41.10
CA ILE A 314 22.45 -29.47 42.50
C ILE A 314 21.23 -28.84 43.19
N ARG A 315 20.56 -27.89 42.57
CA ARG A 315 19.34 -27.28 43.14
C ARG A 315 18.20 -28.30 43.32
N ALA A 316 18.02 -29.17 42.30
CA ALA A 316 17.01 -30.24 42.39
C ALA A 316 17.34 -31.23 43.51
N ALA A 317 18.61 -31.57 43.70
CA ALA A 317 19.07 -32.41 44.83
C ALA A 317 18.86 -31.74 46.19
N MET A 318 18.89 -30.42 46.26
CA MET A 318 18.59 -29.60 47.47
C MET A 318 17.08 -29.37 47.67
N GLY A 319 16.18 -30.05 46.88
CA GLY A 319 14.72 -30.01 47.06
C GLY A 319 13.98 -28.94 46.24
N ALA A 320 14.63 -28.32 45.23
CA ALA A 320 13.91 -27.41 44.38
C ALA A 320 13.00 -28.17 43.41
N GLY A 321 11.68 -28.03 43.57
CA GLY A 321 10.68 -28.65 42.71
C GLY A 321 10.76 -28.14 41.26
N SER A 322 10.39 -28.98 40.29
CA SER A 322 10.40 -28.65 38.83
C SER A 322 9.66 -27.37 38.49
N PHE A 323 8.56 -27.06 39.14
CA PHE A 323 7.78 -25.84 38.95
C PHE A 323 8.58 -24.57 39.29
N ARG A 324 9.41 -24.63 40.34
CA ARG A 324 10.27 -23.48 40.72
C ARG A 324 11.35 -23.22 39.68
N ILE A 325 11.91 -24.28 39.08
CA ILE A 325 12.92 -24.17 38.02
C ILE A 325 12.29 -23.57 36.77
N VAL A 326 11.11 -24.06 36.35
CA VAL A 326 10.36 -23.52 35.21
C VAL A 326 10.05 -22.05 35.41
N ARG A 327 9.49 -21.66 36.58
CA ARG A 327 9.15 -20.27 36.89
C ARG A 327 10.36 -19.35 36.84
N GLN A 328 11.50 -19.79 37.37
CA GLN A 328 12.73 -19.01 37.31
C GLN A 328 13.21 -18.80 35.86
N LEU A 329 13.19 -19.84 35.01
CA LEU A 329 13.58 -19.75 33.60
C LEU A 329 12.64 -18.86 32.80
N LEU A 330 11.32 -18.95 33.09
CA LEU A 330 10.34 -18.05 32.51
C LEU A 330 10.52 -16.60 32.95
N ALA A 331 10.93 -16.35 34.20
CA ALA A 331 11.26 -15.01 34.67
C ALA A 331 12.50 -14.42 33.94
N GLU A 332 13.55 -15.25 33.69
CA GLU A 332 14.69 -14.84 32.86
C GLU A 332 14.26 -14.54 31.42
N SER A 333 13.41 -15.38 30.84
CA SER A 333 12.86 -15.19 29.48
C SER A 333 11.99 -13.93 29.39
N LEU A 334 11.17 -13.65 30.40
CA LEU A 334 10.36 -12.45 30.47
C LEU A 334 11.20 -11.18 30.51
N LEU A 335 12.29 -11.17 31.29
CA LEU A 335 13.22 -10.04 31.34
C LEU A 335 13.86 -9.76 29.96
N LEU A 336 14.27 -10.83 29.26
CA LEU A 336 14.80 -10.71 27.90
C LEU A 336 13.74 -10.15 26.92
N ALA A 337 12.51 -10.65 27.01
CA ALA A 337 11.42 -10.22 26.14
C ALA A 337 10.99 -8.76 26.43
N LEU A 338 10.92 -8.36 27.70
CA LEU A 338 10.63 -6.98 28.07
C LEU A 338 11.78 -6.03 27.66
N GLY A 339 13.03 -6.46 27.84
CA GLY A 339 14.19 -5.72 27.34
C GLY A 339 14.19 -5.59 25.81
N GLY A 340 13.87 -6.69 25.11
CA GLY A 340 13.66 -6.72 23.67
C GLY A 340 12.49 -5.85 23.23
N GLY A 341 11.38 -5.87 23.98
CA GLY A 341 10.21 -5.02 23.74
C GLY A 341 10.53 -3.53 23.89
N ALA A 342 11.24 -3.14 24.97
CA ALA A 342 11.65 -1.76 25.18
C ALA A 342 12.59 -1.25 24.08
N ALA A 343 13.61 -2.05 23.71
CA ALA A 343 14.47 -1.74 22.58
C ALA A 343 13.71 -1.76 21.25
N GLY A 344 12.74 -2.68 21.11
CA GLY A 344 11.84 -2.79 19.96
C GLY A 344 10.96 -1.56 19.76
N VAL A 345 10.45 -0.95 20.83
CA VAL A 345 9.69 0.32 20.76
C VAL A 345 10.56 1.44 20.20
N LEU A 346 11.84 1.53 20.60
CA LEU A 346 12.77 2.52 20.05
C LEU A 346 13.03 2.28 18.56
N LEU A 347 13.23 1.02 18.16
CA LEU A 347 13.39 0.65 16.75
C LEU A 347 12.12 0.90 15.95
N ALA A 348 10.93 0.60 16.52
CA ALA A 348 9.65 0.89 15.90
C ALA A 348 9.48 2.40 15.68
N TYR A 349 9.83 3.24 16.65
CA TYR A 349 9.78 4.69 16.51
C TYR A 349 10.65 5.21 15.36
N ALA A 350 11.90 4.73 15.26
CA ALA A 350 12.81 5.07 14.17
C ALA A 350 12.30 4.54 12.82
N GLY A 351 11.83 3.29 12.79
CA GLY A 351 11.27 2.65 11.60
C GLY A 351 10.02 3.35 11.08
N LEU A 352 9.11 3.77 11.97
CA LEU A 352 7.91 4.51 11.60
C LEU A 352 8.23 5.85 10.95
N ARG A 353 9.23 6.58 11.45
CA ARG A 353 9.70 7.81 10.79
C ARG A 353 10.21 7.53 9.38
N GLY A 354 10.95 6.45 9.20
CA GLY A 354 11.42 6.01 7.89
C GLY A 354 10.27 5.61 6.96
N ILE A 355 9.31 4.84 7.45
CA ILE A 355 8.12 4.43 6.71
C ILE A 355 7.32 5.66 6.25
N VAL A 356 7.00 6.58 7.18
CA VAL A 356 6.22 7.81 6.86
C VAL A 356 6.92 8.67 5.81
N ALA A 357 8.26 8.73 5.83
CA ALA A 357 9.04 9.49 4.84
C ALA A 357 9.02 8.88 3.42
N VAL A 358 8.75 7.58 3.30
CA VAL A 358 8.84 6.83 2.03
C VAL A 358 7.46 6.38 1.53
N VAL A 359 6.42 6.45 2.36
CA VAL A 359 5.04 6.10 1.96
C VAL A 359 4.61 6.96 0.78
N PRO A 360 4.18 6.34 -0.35
CA PRO A 360 3.71 7.09 -1.49
C PRO A 360 2.42 7.88 -1.18
N PRO A 361 2.22 9.05 -1.81
CA PRO A 361 0.96 9.79 -1.72
C PRO A 361 -0.24 8.91 -2.08
N ASN A 362 -1.38 9.16 -1.47
CA ASN A 362 -2.64 8.44 -1.71
C ASN A 362 -2.58 6.90 -1.46
N THR A 363 -1.59 6.42 -0.68
CA THR A 363 -1.50 5.01 -0.29
C THR A 363 -2.26 4.71 0.98
N ILE A 364 -2.26 5.63 1.93
CA ILE A 364 -2.99 5.56 3.20
C ILE A 364 -3.98 6.73 3.29
N PRO A 365 -5.07 6.58 4.09
CA PRO A 365 -5.97 7.70 4.35
C PRO A 365 -5.22 8.92 4.84
N ASP A 366 -5.58 10.10 4.33
CA ASP A 366 -4.97 11.36 4.78
C ASP A 366 -5.23 11.66 6.26
N GLU A 367 -6.31 11.10 6.81
CA GLU A 367 -6.72 11.17 8.22
C GLU A 367 -5.90 10.29 9.15
N ALA A 368 -5.27 9.25 8.61
CA ALA A 368 -4.54 8.26 9.40
C ALA A 368 -3.27 8.86 10.00
N ARG A 369 -3.10 8.73 11.32
CA ARG A 369 -1.88 9.10 12.02
C ARG A 369 -1.15 7.88 12.52
N ILE A 370 -0.04 7.56 11.90
CA ILE A 370 0.83 6.48 12.32
C ILE A 370 1.66 6.96 13.51
N THR A 371 1.27 6.54 14.72
CA THR A 371 1.93 6.92 15.98
C THR A 371 1.98 5.75 16.95
N LEU A 372 2.93 5.80 17.88
CA LEU A 372 2.98 4.88 19.01
C LEU A 372 2.00 5.38 20.09
N ASN A 373 0.82 4.84 20.09
CA ASN A 373 -0.25 5.15 21.04
C ASN A 373 -0.41 4.03 22.10
N ALA A 374 -1.30 4.24 23.09
CA ALA A 374 -1.51 3.28 24.17
C ALA A 374 -1.92 1.87 23.69
N PRO A 375 -2.84 1.70 22.71
CA PRO A 375 -3.13 0.39 22.13
C PRO A 375 -1.91 -0.31 21.53
N VAL A 376 -1.04 0.42 20.82
CA VAL A 376 0.20 -0.13 20.23
C VAL A 376 1.17 -0.58 21.32
N LEU A 377 1.34 0.22 22.37
CA LEU A 377 2.19 -0.17 23.50
C LEU A 377 1.62 -1.39 24.25
N GLY A 378 0.29 -1.46 24.39
CA GLY A 378 -0.40 -2.63 24.92
C GLY A 378 -0.16 -3.89 24.10
N PHE A 379 -0.25 -3.77 22.77
CA PHE A 379 0.10 -4.84 21.83
C PHE A 379 1.56 -5.28 22.00
N THR A 380 2.51 -4.33 22.09
CA THR A 380 3.93 -4.64 22.27
C THR A 380 4.19 -5.41 23.57
N LEU A 381 3.51 -5.01 24.64
CA LEU A 381 3.59 -5.71 25.93
C LEU A 381 3.02 -7.14 25.81
N ALA A 382 1.86 -7.29 25.21
CA ALA A 382 1.23 -8.60 24.99
C ALA A 382 2.14 -9.52 24.14
N VAL A 383 2.67 -9.02 23.04
CA VAL A 383 3.62 -9.76 22.19
C VAL A 383 4.86 -10.15 22.98
N SER A 384 5.44 -9.25 23.79
CA SER A 384 6.61 -9.55 24.62
C SER A 384 6.32 -10.70 25.62
N VAL A 385 5.14 -10.71 26.23
CA VAL A 385 4.73 -11.81 27.13
C VAL A 385 4.57 -13.12 26.35
N VAL A 386 3.82 -13.10 25.24
CA VAL A 386 3.62 -14.29 24.39
C VAL A 386 4.95 -14.85 23.89
N VAL A 387 5.82 -14.00 23.41
CA VAL A 387 7.15 -14.35 22.92
C VAL A 387 7.97 -14.98 24.06
N SER A 388 7.94 -14.41 25.28
CA SER A 388 8.66 -15.00 26.42
C SER A 388 8.20 -16.41 26.75
N LEU A 389 6.91 -16.69 26.60
CA LEU A 389 6.35 -18.04 26.78
C LEU A 389 6.80 -18.98 25.65
N LEU A 390 6.73 -18.54 24.40
CA LEU A 390 7.07 -19.36 23.23
C LEU A 390 8.54 -19.85 23.29
N PHE A 391 9.50 -18.95 23.51
CA PHE A 391 10.91 -19.36 23.53
C PHE A 391 11.41 -19.80 24.92
N GLY A 392 10.70 -19.43 26.00
CA GLY A 392 11.10 -19.79 27.37
C GLY A 392 10.57 -21.16 27.82
N LEU A 393 9.37 -21.55 27.34
CA LEU A 393 8.71 -22.77 27.82
C LEU A 393 9.42 -24.06 27.38
N ALA A 394 9.84 -24.13 26.12
CA ALA A 394 10.50 -25.35 25.62
C ALA A 394 11.81 -25.69 26.35
N PRO A 395 12.76 -24.75 26.56
CA PRO A 395 13.95 -24.99 27.38
C PRO A 395 13.60 -25.28 28.84
N ALA A 396 12.61 -24.57 29.40
CA ALA A 396 12.22 -24.73 30.79
C ALA A 396 11.66 -26.14 31.08
N LEU A 397 10.79 -26.65 30.22
CA LEU A 397 10.23 -28.00 30.34
C LEU A 397 11.31 -29.09 30.19
N GLN A 398 12.30 -28.88 29.32
CA GLN A 398 13.39 -29.82 29.14
C GLN A 398 14.32 -29.89 30.36
N LEU A 399 14.60 -28.77 30.99
CA LEU A 399 15.47 -28.68 32.16
C LEU A 399 14.75 -29.12 33.44
N ALA A 400 13.41 -29.06 33.46
CA ALA A 400 12.57 -29.45 34.60
C ALA A 400 12.07 -30.89 34.54
N GLY A 401 12.35 -31.65 33.47
CA GLY A 401 11.90 -33.04 33.27
C GLY A 401 12.42 -33.99 34.36
N ARG A 402 11.71 -35.13 34.54
CA ARG A 402 11.90 -36.12 35.63
C ARG A 402 13.29 -36.78 35.69
N ASP A 403 14.12 -36.64 34.67
CA ASP A 403 15.44 -37.31 34.57
C ASP A 403 16.63 -36.45 35.07
N LEU A 404 16.39 -35.51 35.97
CA LEU A 404 17.47 -34.65 36.54
C LEU A 404 18.50 -35.42 37.38
N LEU A 405 18.18 -36.62 37.85
CA LEU A 405 19.10 -37.46 38.64
C LEU A 405 19.87 -38.48 37.81
N THR A 406 19.40 -38.77 36.59
CA THR A 406 20.08 -39.73 35.69
C THR A 406 21.48 -39.28 35.25
N PRO A 407 21.72 -37.98 34.95
CA PRO A 407 23.08 -37.50 34.62
C PRO A 407 24.09 -37.57 35.74
N LEU A 408 23.64 -37.60 37.00
CA LEU A 408 24.51 -37.79 38.18
C LEU A 408 24.90 -39.26 38.37
N ARG A 409 24.05 -40.21 37.92
CA ARG A 409 24.31 -41.64 37.90
C ARG A 409 25.09 -42.09 36.66
N GLU A 410 25.00 -41.42 35.56
CA GLU A 410 25.59 -41.77 34.27
C GLU A 410 26.91 -41.00 34.00
N ALA A 411 27.55 -40.42 34.97
CA ALA A 411 28.88 -39.76 34.84
C ALA A 411 29.97 -40.70 34.25
N GLY A 412 29.64 -41.97 33.98
CA GLY A 412 30.52 -42.97 33.40
C GLY A 412 30.12 -43.55 32.04
N ARG A 413 28.87 -43.32 31.52
CA ARG A 413 28.41 -43.89 30.24
C ARG A 413 27.69 -42.84 29.41
N GLY A 414 28.48 -42.21 28.52
CA GLY A 414 27.91 -41.27 27.54
C GLY A 414 26.96 -41.97 26.58
N VAL A 415 25.98 -41.21 26.07
CA VAL A 415 25.43 -41.28 24.70
C VAL A 415 23.91 -41.08 24.53
N SER A 416 22.99 -41.30 25.52
CA SER A 416 21.56 -41.28 25.17
C SER A 416 20.80 -39.91 25.32
N GLY A 417 21.29 -38.94 26.11
CA GLY A 417 20.64 -37.61 26.23
C GLY A 417 20.90 -36.61 25.09
N GLY A 418 21.90 -36.88 24.24
CA GLY A 418 22.36 -35.92 23.20
C GLY A 418 21.54 -35.93 21.91
N VAL A 419 20.91 -37.05 21.52
CA VAL A 419 20.27 -37.17 20.21
C VAL A 419 19.01 -36.34 20.10
N ARG A 420 18.11 -36.39 21.08
CA ARG A 420 16.86 -35.60 21.09
C ARG A 420 17.12 -34.11 21.11
N GLN A 421 18.13 -33.66 21.84
CA GLN A 421 18.51 -32.25 21.89
C GLN A 421 19.17 -31.77 20.59
N ARG A 422 19.97 -32.60 19.91
CA ARG A 422 20.52 -32.32 18.59
C ARG A 422 19.41 -32.22 17.54
N LEU A 423 18.46 -33.14 17.53
CA LEU A 423 17.31 -33.12 16.61
C LEU A 423 16.47 -31.84 16.78
N MET A 424 16.18 -31.43 18.02
CA MET A 424 15.37 -30.24 18.29
C MET A 424 16.08 -28.95 17.84
N ARG A 425 17.40 -28.81 18.09
CA ARG A 425 18.17 -27.66 17.59
C ARG A 425 18.24 -27.66 16.07
N GLY A 426 18.45 -28.84 15.47
CA GLY A 426 18.43 -28.99 14.01
C GLY A 426 17.10 -28.58 13.41
N ALA A 427 15.97 -29.01 14.03
CA ALA A 427 14.64 -28.64 13.61
C ALA A 427 14.38 -27.12 13.70
N LEU A 428 14.87 -26.46 14.78
CA LEU A 428 14.76 -25.01 14.92
C LEU A 428 15.53 -24.28 13.81
N VAL A 429 16.75 -24.72 13.47
CA VAL A 429 17.53 -24.12 12.35
C VAL A 429 16.83 -24.36 11.02
N VAL A 430 16.31 -25.57 10.79
CA VAL A 430 15.52 -25.88 9.58
C VAL A 430 14.30 -24.95 9.46
N ALA A 431 13.56 -24.74 10.57
CA ALA A 431 12.43 -23.82 10.59
C ALA A 431 12.86 -22.38 10.29
N GLU A 432 13.95 -21.92 10.89
CA GLU A 432 14.49 -20.57 10.67
C GLU A 432 14.92 -20.34 9.21
N VAL A 433 15.65 -21.28 8.63
CA VAL A 433 16.01 -21.24 7.21
C VAL A 433 14.77 -21.26 6.33
N ALA A 434 13.80 -22.13 6.63
CA ALA A 434 12.56 -22.22 5.87
C ALA A 434 11.76 -20.91 5.89
N LEU A 435 11.61 -20.28 7.07
CA LEU A 435 10.94 -18.97 7.21
C LEU A 435 11.68 -17.87 6.44
N SER A 436 13.03 -17.90 6.46
CA SER A 436 13.86 -16.95 5.69
C SER A 436 13.72 -17.13 4.18
N VAL A 437 13.60 -18.39 3.69
CA VAL A 437 13.28 -18.67 2.28
C VAL A 437 11.96 -18.00 1.89
N VAL A 438 10.91 -18.15 2.70
CA VAL A 438 9.60 -17.55 2.41
C VAL A 438 9.70 -16.02 2.26
N LEU A 439 10.42 -15.34 3.17
CA LEU A 439 10.64 -13.90 3.09
C LEU A 439 11.43 -13.49 1.85
N LEU A 440 12.50 -14.23 1.51
CA LEU A 440 13.31 -13.94 0.34
C LEU A 440 12.57 -14.19 -0.98
N VAL A 441 11.74 -15.23 -1.05
CA VAL A 441 10.86 -15.48 -2.20
C VAL A 441 9.85 -14.34 -2.35
N GLY A 442 9.25 -13.89 -1.23
CA GLY A 442 8.38 -12.71 -1.25
C GLY A 442 9.07 -11.46 -1.81
N ALA A 443 10.30 -11.18 -1.36
CA ALA A 443 11.09 -10.06 -1.87
C ALA A 443 11.42 -10.22 -3.37
N SER A 444 11.79 -11.42 -3.83
CA SER A 444 12.09 -11.69 -5.23
C SER A 444 10.89 -11.49 -6.15
N LEU A 445 9.68 -11.87 -5.69
CA LEU A 445 8.44 -11.62 -6.42
C LEU A 445 8.12 -10.12 -6.53
N MET A 446 8.41 -9.32 -5.49
CA MET A 446 8.25 -7.87 -5.53
C MET A 446 9.23 -7.21 -6.50
N ILE A 447 10.49 -7.68 -6.55
CA ILE A 447 11.46 -7.23 -7.56
C ILE A 447 10.93 -7.47 -8.97
N ARG A 448 10.44 -8.68 -9.25
CA ARG A 448 9.89 -9.02 -10.56
C ARG A 448 8.65 -8.20 -10.92
N THR A 449 7.75 -8.01 -9.95
CA THR A 449 6.58 -7.16 -10.16
C THR A 449 6.99 -5.75 -10.59
N LEU A 450 7.97 -5.16 -9.91
CA LEU A 450 8.48 -3.85 -10.27
C LEU A 450 9.12 -3.84 -11.65
N LEU A 451 9.99 -4.82 -11.95
CA LEU A 451 10.66 -4.94 -13.25
C LEU A 451 9.65 -5.16 -14.39
N SER A 452 8.61 -5.98 -14.16
CA SER A 452 7.54 -6.20 -15.14
C SER A 452 6.79 -4.91 -15.48
N ILE A 453 6.49 -4.08 -14.47
CA ILE A 453 5.80 -2.80 -14.69
C ILE A 453 6.74 -1.79 -15.38
N GLN A 454 8.01 -1.74 -15.00
CA GLN A 454 8.99 -0.85 -15.63
C GLN A 454 9.35 -1.26 -17.07
N GLY A 455 9.33 -2.55 -17.35
CA GLY A 455 9.56 -3.10 -18.69
C GLY A 455 8.33 -3.11 -19.59
N ALA A 456 7.20 -2.53 -19.14
CA ALA A 456 5.98 -2.45 -19.95
C ALA A 456 6.23 -1.66 -21.24
N ASN A 457 5.72 -2.17 -22.34
CA ASN A 457 5.80 -1.46 -23.63
C ASN A 457 4.83 -0.27 -23.66
N LEU A 458 5.32 0.89 -23.26
CA LEU A 458 4.54 2.14 -23.25
C LEU A 458 4.44 2.81 -24.61
N ALA A 459 5.24 2.38 -25.60
CA ALA A 459 5.44 2.96 -26.92
C ALA A 459 6.14 4.34 -26.92
N PHE A 460 6.15 5.08 -25.82
CA PHE A 460 6.77 6.41 -25.70
C PHE A 460 7.94 6.44 -24.69
N HIS A 461 8.74 7.51 -24.76
CA HIS A 461 9.84 7.78 -23.82
C HIS A 461 9.38 8.73 -22.70
N PRO A 462 9.13 8.23 -21.47
CA PRO A 462 8.53 9.03 -20.41
C PRO A 462 9.34 10.23 -19.96
N ASP A 463 10.67 10.15 -20.06
CA ASP A 463 11.62 11.21 -19.72
C ASP A 463 11.57 12.42 -20.66
N ARG A 464 11.09 12.22 -21.90
CA ARG A 464 11.01 13.27 -22.93
C ARG A 464 9.67 13.96 -23.01
N ILE A 465 8.65 13.48 -22.32
CA ILE A 465 7.30 14.05 -22.33
C ILE A 465 7.08 14.85 -21.06
N LEU A 466 6.78 16.15 -21.22
CA LEU A 466 6.25 16.98 -20.15
C LEU A 466 4.73 16.97 -20.21
N THR A 467 4.09 16.76 -19.06
CA THR A 467 2.64 16.93 -18.93
C THR A 467 2.34 18.18 -18.13
N LEU A 468 1.25 18.83 -18.44
CA LEU A 468 0.67 19.91 -17.65
C LEU A 468 -0.86 19.84 -17.77
N ARG A 469 -1.56 20.29 -16.72
CA ARG A 469 -3.00 20.35 -16.69
C ARG A 469 -3.47 21.78 -16.58
N ILE A 470 -4.51 22.13 -17.33
CA ILE A 470 -5.14 23.43 -17.36
C ILE A 470 -6.56 23.29 -16.80
N PRO A 471 -6.78 23.53 -15.51
CA PRO A 471 -8.12 23.48 -14.94
C PRO A 471 -8.95 24.64 -15.45
N PHE A 472 -10.14 24.37 -15.97
CA PHE A 472 -11.04 25.40 -16.46
C PHE A 472 -12.03 25.83 -15.39
N SER A 473 -12.07 27.11 -15.06
CA SER A 473 -13.14 27.73 -14.25
C SER A 473 -14.40 27.87 -15.09
N GLU A 474 -15.56 27.44 -14.58
CA GLU A 474 -16.86 27.62 -15.25
C GLU A 474 -17.22 29.08 -15.51
N GLN A 475 -16.74 30.02 -14.68
CA GLN A 475 -17.01 31.44 -14.86
C GLN A 475 -16.29 32.02 -16.07
N ARG A 476 -15.03 31.61 -16.30
CA ARG A 476 -14.25 32.08 -17.43
C ARG A 476 -14.51 31.28 -18.70
N TYR A 477 -14.68 29.97 -18.55
CA TYR A 477 -14.82 29.02 -19.64
C TYR A 477 -16.08 28.17 -19.48
N PRO A 478 -17.27 28.78 -19.55
CA PRO A 478 -18.54 28.16 -19.20
C PRO A 478 -18.95 27.03 -20.17
N ASP A 479 -18.46 27.08 -21.39
CA ASP A 479 -18.87 26.18 -22.45
C ASP A 479 -17.67 25.54 -23.20
N ALA A 480 -17.94 24.46 -23.93
CA ALA A 480 -16.94 23.75 -24.73
C ALA A 480 -16.34 24.64 -25.84
N LYS A 481 -17.12 25.58 -26.39
CA LYS A 481 -16.64 26.45 -27.47
C LYS A 481 -15.51 27.37 -27.01
N ARG A 482 -15.67 28.01 -25.84
CA ARG A 482 -14.65 28.88 -25.26
C ARG A 482 -13.43 28.08 -24.82
N ARG A 483 -13.61 26.90 -24.23
CA ARG A 483 -12.50 26.01 -23.86
C ARG A 483 -11.71 25.56 -25.08
N ASN A 484 -12.40 25.13 -26.15
CA ASN A 484 -11.76 24.69 -27.37
C ASN A 484 -10.99 25.82 -28.06
N ALA A 485 -11.55 27.06 -28.09
CA ALA A 485 -10.87 28.22 -28.64
C ALA A 485 -9.56 28.51 -27.89
N PHE A 486 -9.61 28.57 -26.54
CA PHE A 486 -8.45 28.76 -25.72
C PHE A 486 -7.38 27.66 -25.97
N LEU A 487 -7.81 26.40 -25.97
CA LEU A 487 -6.89 25.25 -26.18
C LEU A 487 -6.25 25.31 -27.57
N ARG A 488 -6.99 25.70 -28.60
CA ARG A 488 -6.44 25.85 -29.94
C ARG A 488 -5.31 26.88 -29.96
N ASP A 489 -5.51 28.05 -29.37
CA ASP A 489 -4.50 29.11 -29.30
C ASP A 489 -3.27 28.67 -28.52
N VAL A 490 -3.46 27.99 -27.40
CA VAL A 490 -2.38 27.45 -26.54
C VAL A 490 -1.61 26.35 -27.29
N LEU A 491 -2.29 25.39 -27.91
CA LEU A 491 -1.64 24.29 -28.62
C LEU A 491 -0.85 24.80 -29.82
N GLY A 492 -1.43 25.73 -30.61
CA GLY A 492 -0.73 26.35 -31.76
C GLY A 492 0.57 27.07 -31.36
N ARG A 493 0.55 27.80 -30.22
CA ARG A 493 1.77 28.46 -29.70
C ARG A 493 2.78 27.45 -29.19
N MET A 494 2.35 26.41 -28.50
CA MET A 494 3.23 25.37 -27.96
C MET A 494 3.91 24.56 -29.07
N GLN A 495 3.23 24.28 -30.17
CA GLN A 495 3.79 23.54 -31.32
C GLN A 495 4.97 24.27 -31.95
N THR A 496 4.97 25.61 -31.94
CA THR A 496 6.04 26.43 -32.48
C THR A 496 7.12 26.79 -31.47
N ALA A 497 6.97 26.34 -30.20
CA ALA A 497 7.90 26.68 -29.14
C ALA A 497 9.25 25.95 -29.25
N PRO A 498 10.38 26.62 -28.92
CA PRO A 498 11.70 26.01 -29.01
C PRO A 498 11.80 24.69 -28.17
N GLY A 499 12.36 23.66 -28.81
CA GLY A 499 12.59 22.36 -28.17
C GLY A 499 11.38 21.44 -28.16
N VAL A 500 10.23 21.85 -28.67
CA VAL A 500 9.01 21.05 -28.80
C VAL A 500 8.99 20.36 -30.15
N LEU A 501 8.74 19.05 -30.15
CA LEU A 501 8.62 18.23 -31.37
C LEU A 501 7.16 17.99 -31.76
N ALA A 502 6.28 17.84 -30.78
CA ALA A 502 4.86 17.62 -30.96
C ALA A 502 4.12 17.93 -29.67
N VAL A 503 2.84 18.30 -29.76
CA VAL A 503 1.97 18.60 -28.62
C VAL A 503 0.66 17.84 -28.74
N GLY A 504 0.41 16.93 -27.81
CA GLY A 504 -0.86 16.19 -27.69
C GLY A 504 -1.71 16.75 -26.57
N ILE A 505 -3.00 16.46 -26.64
CA ILE A 505 -3.97 16.79 -25.58
C ILE A 505 -4.83 15.60 -25.23
N ASN A 506 -5.28 15.52 -23.98
CA ASN A 506 -6.23 14.51 -23.53
C ASN A 506 -7.02 15.01 -22.30
N ALA A 507 -8.11 14.35 -21.97
CA ALA A 507 -8.83 14.52 -20.70
C ALA A 507 -8.29 13.59 -19.59
N GLY A 508 -7.64 12.49 -19.97
CA GLY A 508 -7.01 11.53 -19.07
C GLY A 508 -5.51 11.75 -18.92
N LEU A 509 -4.87 10.83 -18.22
CA LEU A 509 -3.43 10.74 -18.04
C LEU A 509 -2.96 9.31 -18.34
N PRO A 510 -3.09 8.83 -19.58
CA PRO A 510 -2.66 7.48 -19.95
C PRO A 510 -1.16 7.29 -19.70
N PRO A 511 -0.74 6.11 -19.23
CA PRO A 511 -1.55 4.92 -18.90
C PRO A 511 -2.02 4.85 -17.43
N VAL A 512 -1.93 5.94 -16.67
CA VAL A 512 -2.21 6.01 -15.22
C VAL A 512 -3.71 6.15 -14.94
N TYR A 513 -4.35 7.10 -15.62
CA TYR A 513 -5.76 7.41 -15.47
C TYR A 513 -6.41 7.58 -16.83
N ASN A 514 -7.46 6.81 -17.08
CA ASN A 514 -8.18 6.82 -18.35
C ASN A 514 -9.68 6.99 -18.13
N TRP A 515 -10.32 7.72 -19.03
CA TRP A 515 -11.76 7.72 -19.15
C TRP A 515 -12.21 6.48 -19.90
N SER A 516 -13.27 5.85 -19.43
CA SER A 516 -13.82 4.67 -20.09
C SER A 516 -15.34 4.78 -20.22
N PHE A 517 -15.85 4.45 -21.39
CA PHE A 517 -17.27 4.50 -21.68
C PHE A 517 -17.76 3.18 -22.29
N PRO A 518 -19.04 2.84 -22.10
CA PRO A 518 -19.67 1.80 -22.89
C PRO A 518 -19.73 2.24 -24.36
N VAL A 519 -19.35 1.35 -25.27
CA VAL A 519 -19.43 1.58 -26.71
C VAL A 519 -20.09 0.40 -27.39
N GLU A 520 -20.73 0.65 -28.55
CA GLU A 520 -21.40 -0.35 -29.36
C GLU A 520 -20.86 -0.33 -30.80
N ALA A 521 -20.49 -1.48 -31.33
CA ALA A 521 -20.16 -1.61 -32.75
C ALA A 521 -21.46 -1.81 -33.56
N VAL A 522 -21.74 -0.89 -34.48
CA VAL A 522 -22.96 -0.96 -35.32
C VAL A 522 -22.88 -2.21 -36.22
N GLY A 523 -23.92 -3.01 -36.20
CA GLY A 523 -24.00 -4.25 -37.02
C GLY A 523 -23.24 -5.45 -36.44
N SER A 524 -22.67 -5.34 -35.25
CA SER A 524 -22.11 -6.50 -34.55
C SER A 524 -23.18 -7.19 -33.71
N SER A 525 -23.26 -8.51 -33.82
CA SER A 525 -24.09 -9.34 -32.94
C SER A 525 -23.48 -9.48 -31.53
N ARG A 526 -22.23 -9.12 -31.37
CA ARG A 526 -21.47 -9.24 -30.11
C ARG A 526 -21.51 -7.92 -29.37
N ARG A 527 -22.35 -7.85 -28.36
CA ARG A 527 -22.34 -6.74 -27.39
C ARG A 527 -21.34 -7.05 -26.30
N GLU A 528 -20.29 -6.25 -26.20
CA GLU A 528 -19.29 -6.47 -25.19
C GLU A 528 -19.61 -5.66 -23.93
N SER A 529 -19.47 -6.31 -22.77
CA SER A 529 -19.83 -5.79 -21.45
C SER A 529 -18.70 -5.01 -20.74
N ARG A 530 -17.58 -4.75 -21.44
CA ARG A 530 -16.45 -4.02 -20.83
C ARG A 530 -16.36 -2.60 -21.40
N PRO A 531 -16.16 -1.59 -20.55
CA PRO A 531 -15.92 -0.25 -21.03
C PRO A 531 -14.66 -0.17 -21.90
N VAL A 532 -14.71 0.69 -22.91
CA VAL A 532 -13.60 1.01 -23.80
C VAL A 532 -12.96 2.30 -23.31
N LEU A 533 -11.65 2.37 -23.33
CA LEU A 533 -10.92 3.60 -23.02
C LEU A 533 -11.15 4.62 -24.11
N VAL A 534 -11.44 5.85 -23.71
CA VAL A 534 -11.77 6.95 -24.64
C VAL A 534 -10.78 8.08 -24.47
N GLN A 535 -9.97 8.29 -25.49
CA GLN A 535 -8.96 9.33 -25.51
C GLN A 535 -9.45 10.51 -26.37
N GLN A 536 -9.52 11.68 -25.76
CA GLN A 536 -9.91 12.94 -26.41
C GLN A 536 -8.64 13.63 -26.93
N THR A 537 -8.37 13.55 -28.24
CA THR A 537 -7.06 13.87 -28.79
C THR A 537 -7.08 14.84 -29.97
N ASN A 538 -5.91 15.43 -30.24
CA ASN A 538 -5.61 16.13 -31.48
C ASN A 538 -4.79 15.24 -32.42
N ALA A 539 -4.43 15.76 -33.59
CA ALA A 539 -3.69 15.05 -34.62
C ALA A 539 -2.28 14.59 -34.17
N ASP A 540 -1.58 15.42 -33.40
CA ASP A 540 -0.20 15.15 -32.96
C ASP A 540 -0.11 14.11 -31.82
N TYR A 541 -1.20 13.75 -31.18
CA TYR A 541 -1.21 12.83 -30.03
C TYR A 541 -0.54 11.48 -30.33
N LEU A 542 -0.77 10.94 -31.53
CA LEU A 542 -0.14 9.70 -31.99
C LEU A 542 1.41 9.80 -31.89
N ARG A 543 1.96 10.92 -32.36
CA ARG A 543 3.41 11.16 -32.34
C ARG A 543 3.95 11.34 -30.94
N VAL A 544 3.22 12.05 -30.07
CA VAL A 544 3.62 12.25 -28.67
C VAL A 544 3.65 10.94 -27.92
N MET A 545 2.64 10.09 -28.11
CA MET A 545 2.55 8.80 -27.44
C MET A 545 3.30 7.67 -28.15
N GLY A 546 4.07 7.97 -29.20
CA GLY A 546 4.90 7.00 -29.91
C GLY A 546 4.12 5.84 -30.54
N LEU A 547 2.81 5.99 -30.72
CA LEU A 547 1.95 4.98 -31.32
C LEU A 547 2.18 4.93 -32.83
N ARG A 548 2.08 3.74 -33.41
CA ARG A 548 2.24 3.55 -34.87
C ARG A 548 0.90 3.30 -35.51
N LEU A 549 0.70 3.87 -36.67
CA LEU A 549 -0.45 3.58 -37.51
C LEU A 549 -0.30 2.18 -38.10
N ALA A 550 -1.25 1.30 -37.85
CA ALA A 550 -1.27 -0.07 -38.40
C ALA A 550 -2.07 -0.15 -39.69
N GLN A 551 -3.22 0.57 -39.79
CA GLN A 551 -4.08 0.59 -40.97
C GLN A 551 -4.80 1.95 -41.09
N GLY A 552 -5.10 2.38 -42.27
CA GLY A 552 -5.85 3.61 -42.55
C GLY A 552 -5.05 4.86 -42.22
N ARG A 553 -5.66 5.84 -41.56
CA ARG A 553 -5.05 7.10 -41.15
C ARG A 553 -5.46 7.49 -39.72
N PHE A 554 -4.71 8.34 -39.08
CA PHE A 554 -5.11 8.96 -37.82
C PHE A 554 -5.96 10.22 -38.07
N LEU A 555 -6.46 10.82 -37.00
CA LEU A 555 -7.18 12.09 -37.03
C LEU A 555 -6.29 13.19 -37.62
N ASN A 556 -6.85 14.07 -38.42
CA ASN A 556 -6.15 15.26 -38.88
C ASN A 556 -6.74 16.53 -38.23
N GLU A 557 -6.00 17.63 -38.25
CA GLU A 557 -6.39 18.84 -37.53
C GLU A 557 -7.71 19.43 -38.08
N ALA A 558 -7.96 19.37 -39.38
CA ALA A 558 -9.23 19.82 -39.96
C ALA A 558 -10.44 19.04 -39.45
N GLU A 559 -10.28 17.74 -39.22
CA GLU A 559 -11.35 16.91 -38.61
C GLU A 559 -11.54 17.22 -37.14
N VAL A 560 -10.46 17.47 -36.41
CA VAL A 560 -10.50 17.87 -35.01
C VAL A 560 -11.21 19.21 -34.84
N GLU A 561 -10.88 20.21 -35.69
CA GLU A 561 -11.52 21.51 -35.65
C GLU A 561 -12.97 21.49 -36.08
N ALA A 562 -13.29 20.73 -37.13
CA ALA A 562 -14.63 20.59 -37.65
C ALA A 562 -15.50 19.65 -36.79
N GLN A 563 -14.98 19.11 -35.69
CA GLN A 563 -15.69 18.15 -34.81
C GLN A 563 -16.25 16.94 -35.56
N ARG A 564 -15.49 16.46 -36.58
CA ARG A 564 -15.99 15.32 -37.36
C ARG A 564 -16.08 14.06 -36.52
N HIS A 565 -17.10 13.28 -36.81
CA HIS A 565 -17.35 12.00 -36.13
C HIS A 565 -16.44 10.87 -36.66
N SER A 566 -15.14 11.15 -36.72
CA SER A 566 -14.07 10.22 -37.09
C SER A 566 -13.33 9.76 -35.83
N ILE A 567 -13.04 8.45 -35.76
CA ILE A 567 -12.24 7.88 -34.66
C ILE A 567 -11.14 6.96 -35.19
N ALA A 568 -10.03 6.89 -34.46
CA ALA A 568 -9.09 5.79 -34.58
C ALA A 568 -9.27 4.81 -33.39
N VAL A 569 -8.85 3.56 -33.57
CA VAL A 569 -8.99 2.51 -32.57
C VAL A 569 -7.70 1.71 -32.46
N ASN A 570 -7.44 1.06 -31.32
CA ASN A 570 -6.28 0.19 -31.20
C ASN A 570 -6.58 -1.23 -31.73
N GLN A 571 -5.52 -2.00 -32.02
CA GLN A 571 -5.65 -3.38 -32.53
C GLN A 571 -6.42 -4.28 -31.58
N THR A 572 -6.30 -4.08 -30.26
CA THR A 572 -7.04 -4.83 -29.26
C THR A 572 -8.54 -4.62 -29.38
N LEU A 573 -9.01 -3.40 -29.69
CA LEU A 573 -10.42 -3.13 -29.93
C LEU A 573 -10.90 -3.86 -31.21
N VAL A 574 -10.11 -3.81 -32.28
CA VAL A 574 -10.45 -4.51 -33.55
C VAL A 574 -10.59 -6.00 -33.33
N ARG A 575 -9.63 -6.63 -32.65
CA ARG A 575 -9.70 -8.07 -32.32
C ARG A 575 -10.93 -8.41 -31.52
N ARG A 576 -11.33 -7.54 -30.62
CA ARG A 576 -12.41 -7.80 -29.66
C ARG A 576 -13.80 -7.58 -30.24
N TYR A 577 -14.00 -6.48 -30.97
CA TYR A 577 -15.31 -6.09 -31.50
C TYR A 577 -15.58 -6.59 -32.93
N PHE A 578 -14.53 -6.80 -33.72
CA PHE A 578 -14.64 -7.16 -35.15
C PHE A 578 -14.00 -8.52 -35.48
N SER A 579 -13.66 -9.33 -34.44
CA SER A 579 -13.02 -10.65 -34.59
C SER A 579 -11.78 -10.66 -35.48
N GLY A 580 -11.02 -9.53 -35.48
CA GLY A 580 -9.84 -9.36 -36.31
C GLY A 580 -10.09 -9.01 -37.77
N GLY A 581 -11.35 -8.81 -38.19
CA GLY A 581 -11.75 -8.43 -39.55
C GLY A 581 -11.54 -6.93 -39.85
N GLU A 582 -11.98 -6.49 -41.02
CA GLU A 582 -11.84 -5.11 -41.46
C GLU A 582 -12.69 -4.17 -40.58
N ALA A 583 -12.00 -3.20 -39.92
CA ALA A 583 -12.63 -2.24 -39.02
C ALA A 583 -12.81 -0.86 -39.66
N ILE A 584 -11.98 -0.51 -40.65
CA ILE A 584 -12.03 0.79 -41.33
C ILE A 584 -13.38 0.97 -42.03
N GLY A 585 -13.97 2.16 -41.89
CA GLY A 585 -15.25 2.51 -42.46
C GLY A 585 -16.44 2.08 -41.61
N ARG A 586 -16.26 1.18 -40.63
CA ARG A 586 -17.34 0.76 -39.72
C ARG A 586 -17.67 1.83 -38.69
N LEU A 587 -18.90 1.75 -38.17
CA LEU A 587 -19.44 2.71 -37.22
C LEU A 587 -19.39 2.16 -35.79
N MET A 588 -18.99 3.00 -34.85
CA MET A 588 -19.11 2.76 -33.41
C MET A 588 -19.97 3.83 -32.76
N ARG A 589 -20.83 3.44 -31.83
CA ARG A 589 -21.69 4.36 -31.09
C ARG A 589 -21.19 4.50 -29.66
N ILE A 590 -21.27 5.74 -29.15
CA ILE A 590 -20.95 6.09 -27.77
C ILE A 590 -22.23 6.68 -27.13
N PRO A 591 -23.15 5.86 -26.62
CA PRO A 591 -24.48 6.31 -26.17
C PRO A 591 -24.43 7.41 -25.11
N LEU A 592 -23.37 7.41 -24.26
CA LEU A 592 -23.22 8.41 -23.20
C LEU A 592 -23.13 9.85 -23.74
N LEU A 593 -22.71 10.04 -24.98
CA LEU A 593 -22.58 11.39 -25.59
C LEU A 593 -23.94 12.02 -25.94
N ARG A 594 -25.01 11.24 -25.99
CA ARG A 594 -26.38 11.76 -26.11
C ARG A 594 -26.92 12.32 -24.82
N ALA A 595 -26.37 11.88 -23.68
CA ALA A 595 -26.79 12.36 -22.37
C ALA A 595 -26.27 13.79 -22.11
N ALA A 596 -26.98 14.51 -21.26
CA ALA A 596 -26.50 15.80 -20.76
C ALA A 596 -25.12 15.62 -20.04
N PRO A 597 -24.20 16.59 -20.15
CA PRO A 597 -24.33 17.93 -20.69
C PRO A 597 -24.07 18.06 -22.20
N LEU A 598 -23.59 16.99 -22.87
CA LEU A 598 -23.16 17.07 -24.27
C LEU A 598 -24.33 17.11 -25.23
N ASN A 599 -25.37 16.32 -24.98
CA ASN A 599 -26.61 16.26 -25.78
C ASN A 599 -26.34 16.16 -27.28
N LEU A 600 -25.34 15.35 -27.70
CA LEU A 600 -25.02 15.19 -29.15
C LEU A 600 -26.21 14.56 -29.87
N ALA A 601 -26.57 15.15 -31.01
CA ALA A 601 -27.63 14.64 -31.85
C ALA A 601 -27.27 13.28 -32.46
N ASP A 602 -26.02 13.08 -32.87
CA ASP A 602 -25.47 11.84 -33.39
C ASP A 602 -24.31 11.34 -32.51
N ASP A 603 -24.40 10.11 -32.05
CA ASP A 603 -23.45 9.41 -31.24
C ASP A 603 -22.63 8.37 -32.02
N SER A 604 -22.76 8.36 -33.36
CA SER A 604 -22.11 7.41 -34.25
C SER A 604 -20.82 7.99 -34.81
N PHE A 605 -19.76 7.20 -34.77
CA PHE A 605 -18.40 7.58 -35.17
C PHE A 605 -17.85 6.56 -36.16
N GLN A 606 -17.27 7.05 -37.28
CA GLN A 606 -16.63 6.20 -38.27
C GLN A 606 -15.18 5.91 -37.92
N ILE A 607 -14.77 4.65 -37.95
CA ILE A 607 -13.37 4.23 -37.78
C ILE A 607 -12.62 4.59 -39.07
N VAL A 608 -11.60 5.47 -38.93
CA VAL A 608 -10.76 5.91 -40.04
C VAL A 608 -9.36 5.32 -40.00
N GLY A 609 -8.97 4.74 -38.87
CA GLY A 609 -7.65 4.13 -38.72
C GLY A 609 -7.54 3.19 -37.53
N VAL A 610 -6.52 2.34 -37.61
CA VAL A 610 -6.15 1.40 -36.55
C VAL A 610 -4.73 1.68 -36.13
N VAL A 611 -4.50 1.86 -34.83
CA VAL A 611 -3.18 2.11 -34.23
C VAL A 611 -2.63 0.89 -33.54
N SER A 612 -1.30 0.82 -33.39
CA SER A 612 -0.63 -0.26 -32.67
C SER A 612 -1.03 -0.32 -31.20
N ASP A 613 -0.98 -1.52 -30.63
CA ASP A 613 -1.18 -1.71 -29.20
C ASP A 613 0.01 -1.21 -28.40
N ALA A 614 -0.28 -0.57 -27.27
CA ALA A 614 0.66 -0.26 -26.20
C ALA A 614 -0.01 -0.54 -24.84
N VAL A 615 0.76 -0.68 -23.77
CA VAL A 615 0.21 -0.80 -22.43
C VAL A 615 -0.48 0.52 -22.06
N ASN A 616 -1.79 0.48 -21.94
CA ASN A 616 -2.62 1.65 -21.63
C ASN A 616 -3.29 1.59 -20.26
N SER A 617 -2.97 0.55 -19.46
CA SER A 617 -3.38 0.40 -18.06
C SER A 617 -2.22 -0.10 -17.22
N VAL A 618 -1.57 0.79 -16.47
CA VAL A 618 -0.43 0.40 -15.59
C VAL A 618 -0.91 -0.40 -14.40
N SER A 619 -2.14 -0.19 -13.96
CA SER A 619 -2.71 -0.91 -12.80
C SER A 619 -2.85 -2.41 -13.05
N THR A 620 -3.12 -2.81 -14.30
CA THR A 620 -3.27 -4.20 -14.71
C THR A 620 -2.11 -4.69 -15.58
N ASN A 621 -1.25 -3.79 -16.05
CA ASN A 621 -0.20 -4.04 -17.04
C ASN A 621 -0.77 -4.72 -18.31
N GLU A 622 -1.96 -4.28 -18.72
CA GLU A 622 -2.70 -4.83 -19.85
C GLU A 622 -2.92 -3.78 -20.93
N THR A 623 -3.10 -4.22 -22.15
CA THR A 623 -3.64 -3.41 -23.23
C THR A 623 -5.16 -3.60 -23.30
N LEU A 624 -5.89 -2.57 -22.93
CA LEU A 624 -7.35 -2.54 -23.01
C LEU A 624 -7.81 -2.01 -24.35
N PRO A 625 -9.04 -2.34 -24.79
CA PRO A 625 -9.66 -1.71 -25.95
C PRO A 625 -9.70 -0.20 -25.79
N GLU A 626 -9.30 0.52 -26.82
CA GLU A 626 -9.13 1.96 -26.76
C GLU A 626 -9.54 2.62 -28.09
N LEU A 627 -10.18 3.77 -27.98
CA LEU A 627 -10.53 4.62 -29.12
C LEU A 627 -10.07 6.06 -28.90
N TYR A 628 -9.80 6.73 -30.00
CA TYR A 628 -9.30 8.10 -30.08
C TYR A 628 -10.30 8.96 -30.86
N LEU A 629 -10.80 10.01 -30.23
CA LEU A 629 -11.76 10.93 -30.85
C LEU A 629 -11.28 12.39 -30.73
N PRO A 630 -11.73 13.30 -31.61
CA PRO A 630 -11.41 14.71 -31.52
C PRO A 630 -11.73 15.32 -30.16
N TYR A 631 -10.77 15.96 -29.50
CA TYR A 631 -10.97 16.55 -28.16
C TYR A 631 -12.06 17.64 -28.18
N THR A 632 -12.26 18.26 -29.29
CA THR A 632 -13.25 19.34 -29.52
C THR A 632 -14.70 18.89 -29.37
N ILE A 633 -14.98 17.59 -29.56
CA ILE A 633 -16.34 17.01 -29.45
C ILE A 633 -16.84 17.11 -28.00
N MET A 634 -16.05 16.67 -27.05
CA MET A 634 -16.47 16.68 -25.65
C MET A 634 -16.11 17.98 -24.94
N GLY A 635 -15.07 18.70 -25.39
CA GLY A 635 -14.59 19.93 -24.80
C GLY A 635 -14.17 19.80 -23.33
N ARG A 636 -13.71 18.60 -22.92
CA ARG A 636 -13.27 18.30 -21.57
C ARG A 636 -11.80 17.95 -21.44
N ALA A 637 -11.05 18.01 -22.55
CA ALA A 637 -9.62 17.82 -22.51
C ALA A 637 -8.96 19.03 -21.81
N ASP A 638 -8.18 18.75 -20.79
CA ASP A 638 -7.52 19.75 -19.95
C ASP A 638 -6.05 19.44 -19.69
N ARG A 639 -5.54 18.32 -20.23
CA ARG A 639 -4.18 17.87 -20.02
C ARG A 639 -3.40 17.86 -21.33
N ILE A 640 -2.30 18.58 -21.32
CA ILE A 640 -1.39 18.71 -22.47
C ILE A 640 -0.15 17.82 -22.23
N PHE A 641 0.32 17.21 -23.31
CA PHE A 641 1.50 16.37 -23.38
C PHE A 641 2.43 16.94 -24.43
N ALA A 642 3.59 17.43 -24.05
CA ALA A 642 4.57 17.98 -24.98
C ALA A 642 5.80 17.07 -25.08
N LEU A 643 6.08 16.60 -26.28
CA LEU A 643 7.27 15.83 -26.60
C LEU A 643 8.43 16.77 -26.86
N GLY A 644 9.52 16.62 -26.12
CA GLY A 644 10.73 17.42 -26.26
C GLY A 644 11.80 16.79 -27.14
N THR A 645 12.71 17.61 -27.68
CA THR A 645 13.95 17.17 -28.33
C THR A 645 14.91 16.53 -27.31
N GLY A 646 14.84 16.95 -26.03
CA GLY A 646 15.60 16.45 -24.90
C GLY A 646 14.70 16.05 -23.74
N ARG A 647 15.18 16.17 -22.48
CA ARG A 647 14.40 15.90 -21.28
C ARG A 647 13.23 16.88 -21.16
N GLY A 648 12.06 16.34 -20.87
CA GLY A 648 10.82 17.11 -20.79
C GLY A 648 10.84 18.25 -19.77
N GLU A 649 11.62 18.13 -18.68
CA GLU A 649 11.77 19.16 -17.65
C GLU A 649 12.19 20.53 -18.23
N ALA A 650 13.04 20.53 -19.26
CA ALA A 650 13.52 21.74 -19.92
C ALA A 650 12.38 22.54 -20.59
N LEU A 651 11.25 21.89 -20.90
CA LEU A 651 10.11 22.55 -21.54
C LEU A 651 9.21 23.30 -20.55
N ALA A 652 9.36 23.08 -19.24
CA ALA A 652 8.39 23.57 -18.25
C ALA A 652 8.22 25.10 -18.28
N ALA A 653 9.32 25.86 -18.29
CA ALA A 653 9.26 27.30 -18.33
C ALA A 653 8.69 27.82 -19.67
N VAL A 654 9.11 27.21 -20.79
CA VAL A 654 8.67 27.59 -22.14
C VAL A 654 7.16 27.38 -22.29
N LEU A 655 6.64 26.20 -21.90
CA LEU A 655 5.23 25.90 -22.04
C LEU A 655 4.35 26.74 -21.10
N LYS A 656 4.81 27.01 -19.87
CA LYS A 656 4.13 27.93 -18.95
C LYS A 656 3.99 29.33 -19.58
N ALA A 657 5.06 29.84 -20.19
CA ALA A 657 5.04 31.14 -20.85
C ALA A 657 3.99 31.19 -22.00
N GLN A 658 3.83 30.07 -22.77
CA GLN A 658 2.84 30.03 -23.85
C GLN A 658 1.41 30.10 -23.33
N VAL A 659 1.09 29.44 -22.20
CA VAL A 659 -0.24 29.51 -21.59
C VAL A 659 -0.51 30.90 -21.07
N TYR A 660 0.43 31.49 -20.31
CA TYR A 660 0.28 32.84 -19.75
C TYR A 660 0.24 33.95 -20.82
N ALA A 661 0.80 33.71 -22.00
CA ALA A 661 0.65 34.61 -23.14
C ALA A 661 -0.78 34.67 -23.70
N VAL A 662 -1.58 33.62 -23.48
CA VAL A 662 -3.00 33.57 -23.88
C VAL A 662 -3.89 34.07 -22.74
N ASP A 663 -3.68 33.59 -21.50
CA ASP A 663 -4.40 34.03 -20.29
C ASP A 663 -3.46 34.04 -19.10
N PRO A 664 -2.99 35.24 -18.64
CA PRO A 664 -2.11 35.37 -17.47
C PRO A 664 -2.74 34.89 -16.16
N GLY A 665 -4.07 34.84 -16.09
CA GLY A 665 -4.81 34.42 -14.89
C GLY A 665 -5.13 32.93 -14.88
N GLN A 666 -4.69 32.14 -15.87
CA GLN A 666 -4.97 30.71 -15.97
C GLN A 666 -3.99 29.92 -15.11
N PRO A 667 -4.44 29.23 -14.05
CA PRO A 667 -3.55 28.39 -13.25
C PRO A 667 -3.08 27.17 -14.04
N LEU A 668 -1.85 26.72 -13.77
CA LEU A 668 -1.27 25.50 -14.33
C LEU A 668 -1.04 24.49 -13.22
N MET A 669 -1.30 23.23 -13.51
CA MET A 669 -1.22 22.14 -12.56
C MET A 669 -0.38 20.99 -13.11
N ASP A 670 0.12 20.17 -12.18
CA ASP A 670 0.78 18.89 -12.49
C ASP A 670 1.83 19.03 -13.61
N VAL A 671 2.61 20.12 -13.57
CA VAL A 671 3.71 20.33 -14.55
C VAL A 671 4.84 19.38 -14.19
N LYS A 672 4.81 18.18 -14.75
CA LYS A 672 5.71 17.08 -14.43
C LYS A 672 6.06 16.28 -15.68
N THR A 673 7.23 15.65 -15.69
CA THR A 673 7.53 14.66 -16.74
C THR A 673 6.67 13.41 -16.56
N MET A 674 6.39 12.70 -17.66
CA MET A 674 5.71 11.40 -17.58
C MET A 674 6.48 10.38 -16.76
N GLU A 675 7.81 10.46 -16.71
CA GLU A 675 8.64 9.64 -15.83
C GLU A 675 8.29 9.88 -14.35
N THR A 676 8.17 11.16 -13.93
CA THR A 676 7.74 11.51 -12.57
C THR A 676 6.31 11.01 -12.28
N VAL A 677 5.40 11.21 -13.24
CA VAL A 677 4.01 10.76 -13.11
C VAL A 677 3.93 9.25 -12.93
N LEU A 678 4.65 8.47 -13.73
CA LEU A 678 4.72 7.01 -13.60
C LEU A 678 5.38 6.60 -12.28
N GLY A 679 6.44 7.32 -11.87
CA GLY A 679 7.11 7.13 -10.60
C GLY A 679 6.16 7.24 -9.42
N GLU A 680 5.35 8.30 -9.39
CA GLU A 680 4.40 8.59 -8.30
C GLU A 680 3.17 7.68 -8.29
N ASN A 681 2.65 7.28 -9.44
CA ASN A 681 1.35 6.59 -9.54
C ASN A 681 1.48 5.10 -9.86
N ALA A 682 2.44 4.71 -10.70
CA ALA A 682 2.59 3.33 -11.14
C ALA A 682 3.61 2.56 -10.31
N TYR A 683 4.78 3.16 -10.06
CA TYR A 683 5.93 2.48 -9.44
C TYR A 683 5.99 2.69 -7.94
N ALA A 684 5.35 3.71 -7.39
CA ALA A 684 5.48 4.08 -5.98
C ALA A 684 5.05 2.96 -5.03
N ARG A 685 3.86 2.37 -5.22
CA ARG A 685 3.38 1.25 -4.39
C ARG A 685 4.23 -0.02 -4.54
N PRO A 686 4.55 -0.51 -5.76
CA PRO A 686 5.46 -1.64 -5.92
C PRO A 686 6.85 -1.42 -5.30
N ARG A 687 7.42 -0.21 -5.44
CA ARG A 687 8.70 0.15 -4.82
C ARG A 687 8.62 0.14 -3.29
N PHE A 688 7.54 0.66 -2.73
CA PHE A 688 7.31 0.66 -1.29
C PHE A 688 7.18 -0.76 -0.74
N ASN A 689 6.37 -1.61 -1.38
CA ASN A 689 6.24 -3.01 -1.00
C ASN A 689 7.58 -3.75 -1.11
N LEU A 690 8.31 -3.54 -2.21
CA LEU A 690 9.65 -4.11 -2.40
C LEU A 690 10.60 -3.69 -1.28
N LEU A 691 10.64 -2.41 -0.91
CA LEU A 691 11.50 -1.91 0.17
C LEU A 691 11.21 -2.64 1.49
N LEU A 692 9.92 -2.76 1.86
CA LEU A 692 9.53 -3.44 3.10
C LEU A 692 9.91 -4.93 3.07
N PHE A 693 9.60 -5.64 1.99
CA PHE A 693 9.98 -7.04 1.85
C PHE A 693 11.49 -7.24 1.82
N ALA A 694 12.24 -6.35 1.17
CA ALA A 694 13.71 -6.40 1.14
C ALA A 694 14.31 -6.21 2.53
N VAL A 695 13.80 -5.25 3.31
CA VAL A 695 14.24 -5.05 4.71
C VAL A 695 13.96 -6.31 5.53
N PHE A 696 12.76 -6.87 5.45
CA PHE A 696 12.41 -8.08 6.21
C PHE A 696 13.22 -9.29 5.74
N ALA A 697 13.48 -9.43 4.46
CA ALA A 697 14.31 -10.50 3.90
C ALA A 697 15.77 -10.40 4.36
N VAL A 698 16.34 -9.20 4.37
CA VAL A 698 17.71 -8.96 4.88
C VAL A 698 17.80 -9.24 6.38
N LEU A 699 16.81 -8.78 7.16
CA LEU A 699 16.76 -9.05 8.59
C LEU A 699 16.55 -10.55 8.88
N GLY A 700 15.67 -11.20 8.15
CA GLY A 700 15.45 -12.65 8.24
C GLY A 700 16.69 -13.44 7.89
N LEU A 701 17.37 -13.08 6.81
CA LEU A 701 18.64 -13.68 6.40
C LEU A 701 19.71 -13.49 7.49
N ALA A 702 19.88 -12.29 8.02
CA ALA A 702 20.86 -12.00 9.06
C ALA A 702 20.60 -12.83 10.32
N LEU A 703 19.34 -12.91 10.75
CA LEU A 703 18.94 -13.73 11.89
C LEU A 703 19.20 -15.22 11.64
N ALA A 704 18.87 -15.75 10.45
CA ALA A 704 19.12 -17.12 10.07
C ALA A 704 20.64 -17.45 10.08
N LEU A 705 21.47 -16.55 9.58
CA LEU A 705 22.92 -16.71 9.62
C LEU A 705 23.45 -16.74 11.06
N LEU A 706 22.89 -15.92 11.94
CA LEU A 706 23.22 -15.92 13.38
C LEU A 706 22.82 -17.24 14.04
N GLY A 707 21.64 -17.78 13.71
CA GLY A 707 21.16 -19.07 14.20
C GLY A 707 22.04 -20.23 13.76
N ILE A 708 22.36 -20.29 12.46
CA ILE A 708 23.26 -21.32 11.90
C ILE A 708 24.64 -21.24 12.58
N TYR A 709 25.22 -20.04 12.65
CA TYR A 709 26.50 -19.80 13.31
C TYR A 709 26.46 -20.28 14.76
N GLY A 710 25.41 -19.93 15.52
CA GLY A 710 25.24 -20.30 16.92
C GLY A 710 25.18 -21.82 17.13
N VAL A 711 24.38 -22.51 16.30
CA VAL A 711 24.22 -23.98 16.40
C VAL A 711 25.49 -24.71 16.02
N ILE A 712 26.15 -24.30 14.92
CA ILE A 712 27.40 -24.94 14.50
C ILE A 712 28.53 -24.67 15.47
N SER A 713 28.68 -23.42 15.97
CA SER A 713 29.67 -23.07 16.98
C SER A 713 29.51 -23.90 18.26
N HIS A 714 28.27 -24.12 18.69
CA HIS A 714 27.98 -24.97 19.85
C HIS A 714 28.25 -26.46 19.57
N ALA A 715 27.88 -26.96 18.39
CA ALA A 715 28.16 -28.34 18.00
C ALA A 715 29.68 -28.64 17.99
N VAL A 716 30.47 -27.70 17.44
CA VAL A 716 31.92 -27.76 17.48
C VAL A 716 32.43 -27.77 18.92
N ALA A 717 31.97 -26.89 19.82
CA ALA A 717 32.37 -26.83 21.22
C ALA A 717 32.03 -28.14 21.97
N GLN A 718 30.94 -28.78 21.67
CA GLN A 718 30.60 -30.08 22.28
C GLN A 718 31.43 -31.23 21.75
N GLN A 719 31.92 -31.17 20.50
CA GLN A 719 32.72 -32.23 19.84
C GLN A 719 34.22 -31.94 19.88
N THR A 720 34.65 -30.90 20.61
CA THR A 720 36.08 -30.48 20.65
C THR A 720 37.00 -31.64 20.97
N ARG A 721 36.63 -32.54 21.93
CA ARG A 721 37.39 -33.71 22.30
C ARG A 721 37.47 -34.74 21.18
N GLU A 722 36.33 -35.01 20.52
CA GLU A 722 36.28 -35.95 19.37
C GLU A 722 37.11 -35.42 18.20
N ILE A 723 37.00 -34.13 17.92
CA ILE A 723 37.81 -33.45 16.89
C ILE A 723 39.28 -33.49 17.28
N GLY A 724 39.64 -33.25 18.54
CA GLY A 724 40.97 -33.33 19.04
C GLY A 724 41.60 -34.73 18.89
N ILE A 725 40.84 -35.80 19.22
CA ILE A 725 41.26 -37.20 19.02
C ILE A 725 41.48 -37.47 17.52
N ARG A 726 40.60 -37.03 16.62
CA ARG A 726 40.76 -37.24 15.18
C ARG A 726 41.98 -36.52 14.62
N ILE A 727 42.27 -35.31 15.10
CA ILE A 727 43.44 -34.53 14.70
C ILE A 727 44.70 -35.24 15.23
N ALA A 728 44.70 -35.76 16.49
CA ALA A 728 45.79 -36.56 17.02
C ALA A 728 46.06 -37.86 16.26
N LEU A 729 45.00 -38.47 15.67
CA LEU A 729 45.04 -39.63 14.80
C LEU A 729 45.43 -39.32 13.33
N GLY A 730 45.73 -38.03 13.01
CA GLY A 730 46.23 -37.65 11.68
C GLY A 730 45.13 -37.05 10.75
N ALA A 731 43.97 -36.68 11.24
CA ALA A 731 42.95 -36.01 10.42
C ALA A 731 43.45 -34.65 9.93
N SER A 732 43.39 -34.43 8.61
CA SER A 732 43.85 -33.16 8.02
C SER A 732 42.87 -32.03 8.34
N PHE A 733 43.37 -30.80 8.33
CA PHE A 733 42.60 -29.55 8.49
C PHE A 733 41.37 -29.49 7.55
N ARG A 734 41.56 -29.93 6.30
CA ARG A 734 40.47 -29.97 5.30
C ARG A 734 39.36 -30.96 5.68
N GLN A 735 39.71 -32.14 6.20
CA GLN A 735 38.75 -33.16 6.61
C GLN A 735 37.87 -32.68 7.75
N VAL A 736 38.43 -31.96 8.75
CA VAL A 736 37.66 -31.37 9.85
C VAL A 736 36.71 -30.27 9.36
N ILE A 737 37.18 -29.40 8.47
CA ILE A 737 36.32 -28.36 7.87
C ILE A 737 35.16 -29.00 7.08
N VAL A 738 35.42 -29.95 6.20
CA VAL A 738 34.40 -30.63 5.38
C VAL A 738 33.36 -31.34 6.27
N MET A 739 33.81 -31.95 7.36
CA MET A 739 32.91 -32.61 8.32
C MET A 739 31.94 -31.60 8.97
N VAL A 740 32.47 -30.48 9.48
CA VAL A 740 31.64 -29.43 10.13
C VAL A 740 30.72 -28.75 9.12
N LEU A 741 31.25 -28.40 7.93
CA LEU A 741 30.44 -27.83 6.85
C LEU A 741 29.34 -28.77 6.39
N GLY A 742 29.59 -30.11 6.37
CA GLY A 742 28.58 -31.09 6.03
C GLY A 742 27.37 -31.13 6.94
N ILE A 743 27.56 -30.85 8.24
CA ILE A 743 26.45 -30.70 9.19
C ILE A 743 25.59 -29.46 8.84
N GLY A 744 26.24 -28.33 8.61
CA GLY A 744 25.55 -27.09 8.18
C GLY A 744 24.83 -27.25 6.85
N ALA A 745 25.49 -27.86 5.86
CA ALA A 745 24.92 -28.06 4.52
C ALA A 745 23.66 -28.93 4.53
N ARG A 746 23.62 -29.98 5.37
CA ARG A 746 22.39 -30.80 5.52
C ARG A 746 21.24 -30.04 6.10
N LEU A 747 21.45 -29.26 7.18
CA LEU A 747 20.39 -28.44 7.78
C LEU A 747 19.89 -27.38 6.81
N LEU A 748 20.80 -26.74 6.07
CA LEU A 748 20.48 -25.79 5.02
C LEU A 748 19.65 -26.44 3.91
N ALA A 749 20.09 -27.59 3.39
CA ALA A 749 19.38 -28.27 2.31
C ALA A 749 17.94 -28.66 2.71
N ILE A 750 17.75 -29.18 3.92
CA ILE A 750 16.42 -29.51 4.44
C ILE A 750 15.59 -28.23 4.65
N GLY A 751 16.18 -27.19 5.25
CA GLY A 751 15.50 -25.91 5.49
C GLY A 751 15.09 -25.21 4.19
N VAL A 752 15.96 -25.20 3.20
CA VAL A 752 15.66 -24.65 1.86
C VAL A 752 14.54 -25.47 1.19
N ALA A 753 14.61 -26.81 1.21
CA ALA A 753 13.57 -27.65 0.62
C ALA A 753 12.19 -27.42 1.27
N VAL A 754 12.13 -27.38 2.61
CA VAL A 754 10.91 -27.08 3.37
C VAL A 754 10.41 -25.66 3.08
N GLY A 755 11.33 -24.68 3.06
CA GLY A 755 11.02 -23.29 2.79
C GLY A 755 10.49 -23.04 1.38
N LEU A 756 11.08 -23.71 0.36
CA LEU A 756 10.56 -23.65 -1.01
C LEU A 756 9.16 -24.25 -1.12
N GLY A 757 8.91 -25.39 -0.45
CA GLY A 757 7.59 -25.99 -0.37
C GLY A 757 6.56 -25.06 0.33
N ALA A 758 6.94 -24.45 1.45
CA ALA A 758 6.11 -23.47 2.13
C ALA A 758 5.86 -22.22 1.27
N SER A 759 6.88 -21.74 0.54
CA SER A 759 6.75 -20.62 -0.38
C SER A 759 5.74 -20.88 -1.48
N LEU A 760 5.70 -22.09 -2.04
CA LEU A 760 4.70 -22.48 -3.04
C LEU A 760 3.27 -22.42 -2.50
N ALA A 761 3.07 -22.78 -1.24
CA ALA A 761 1.77 -22.65 -0.57
C ALA A 761 1.40 -21.16 -0.34
N CYS A 762 2.37 -20.33 0.05
CA CYS A 762 2.17 -18.90 0.31
C CYS A 762 2.06 -18.05 -0.96
N VAL A 763 2.52 -18.55 -2.11
CA VAL A 763 2.50 -17.83 -3.40
C VAL A 763 1.08 -17.41 -3.79
N LYS A 764 0.07 -18.21 -3.49
CA LYS A 764 -1.35 -17.86 -3.74
C LYS A 764 -1.79 -16.64 -2.92
N LEU A 765 -1.30 -16.48 -1.70
CA LEU A 765 -1.57 -15.30 -0.87
C LEU A 765 -0.85 -14.06 -1.43
N LEU A 766 0.38 -14.24 -1.93
CA LEU A 766 1.17 -13.17 -2.52
C LEU A 766 0.68 -12.76 -3.92
N ALA A 767 -0.12 -13.59 -4.59
CA ALA A 767 -0.66 -13.30 -5.92
C ALA A 767 -1.48 -12.00 -5.97
N GLY A 768 -2.13 -11.63 -4.87
CA GLY A 768 -2.83 -10.35 -4.72
C GLY A 768 -1.91 -9.12 -4.80
N LEU A 769 -0.64 -9.25 -4.41
CA LEU A 769 0.39 -8.21 -4.48
C LEU A 769 1.20 -8.26 -5.78
N ALA A 770 1.40 -9.45 -6.33
CA ALA A 770 2.18 -9.72 -7.54
C ALA A 770 1.27 -9.77 -8.76
N ARG A 771 0.78 -8.61 -9.21
CA ARG A 771 -0.10 -8.53 -10.38
C ARG A 771 0.70 -8.84 -11.65
N ASN A 772 0.15 -9.71 -12.51
CA ASN A 772 0.68 -10.08 -13.84
C ASN A 772 2.08 -10.71 -13.86
N VAL A 773 2.56 -11.24 -12.74
CA VAL A 773 3.76 -12.06 -12.69
C VAL A 773 3.35 -13.51 -12.47
N SER A 774 3.93 -14.45 -13.24
CA SER A 774 3.71 -15.86 -12.95
C SER A 774 4.16 -16.13 -11.52
N THR A 775 3.25 -16.64 -10.72
CA THR A 775 3.50 -16.92 -9.29
C THR A 775 4.55 -18.03 -9.10
N PHE A 776 4.81 -18.80 -10.14
CA PHE A 776 5.89 -19.79 -10.16
C PHE A 776 6.99 -19.35 -11.13
N ASP A 777 8.14 -18.97 -10.56
CA ASP A 777 9.32 -18.62 -11.31
C ASP A 777 10.52 -19.42 -10.82
N PRO A 778 10.95 -20.43 -11.60
CA PRO A 778 12.08 -21.27 -11.24
C PRO A 778 13.39 -20.52 -10.98
N TYR A 779 13.63 -19.43 -11.71
CA TYR A 779 14.86 -18.64 -11.57
C TYR A 779 14.92 -17.91 -10.24
N SER A 780 13.81 -17.31 -9.78
CA SER A 780 13.74 -16.68 -8.47
C SER A 780 13.91 -17.68 -7.34
N PHE A 781 13.27 -18.84 -7.44
CA PHE A 781 13.40 -19.91 -6.44
C PHE A 781 14.84 -20.43 -6.38
N ALA A 782 15.47 -20.66 -7.53
CA ALA A 782 16.87 -21.11 -7.61
C ALA A 782 17.85 -20.05 -7.06
N ALA A 783 17.63 -18.76 -7.38
CA ALA A 783 18.47 -17.67 -6.89
C ALA A 783 18.39 -17.52 -5.35
N VAL A 784 17.20 -17.62 -4.77
CA VAL A 784 17.00 -17.59 -3.32
C VAL A 784 17.66 -18.80 -2.65
N ALA A 785 17.48 -19.99 -3.20
CA ALA A 785 18.11 -21.20 -2.68
C ALA A 785 19.65 -21.09 -2.70
N LEU A 786 20.21 -20.62 -3.82
CA LEU A 786 21.64 -20.45 -3.99
C LEU A 786 22.20 -19.39 -3.02
N LEU A 787 21.51 -18.24 -2.89
CA LEU A 787 21.90 -17.18 -1.98
C LEU A 787 21.97 -17.67 -0.52
N LEU A 788 20.89 -18.33 -0.05
CA LEU A 788 20.84 -18.86 1.31
C LEU A 788 21.88 -19.95 1.55
N PHE A 789 22.06 -20.84 0.58
CA PHE A 789 23.04 -21.92 0.68
C PHE A 789 24.46 -21.34 0.77
N ALA A 790 24.81 -20.39 -0.11
CA ALA A 790 26.09 -19.72 -0.09
C ALA A 790 26.35 -18.96 1.22
N ALA A 791 25.37 -18.14 1.66
CA ALA A 791 25.45 -17.37 2.88
C ALA A 791 25.54 -18.27 4.12
N GLY A 792 24.76 -19.36 4.17
CA GLY A 792 24.79 -20.32 5.27
C GLY A 792 26.09 -21.11 5.35
N ILE A 793 26.66 -21.51 4.22
CA ILE A 793 28.00 -22.13 4.16
C ILE A 793 29.08 -21.15 4.65
N PHE A 794 28.99 -19.88 4.23
CA PHE A 794 29.89 -18.83 4.68
C PHE A 794 29.80 -18.64 6.21
N ALA A 795 28.59 -18.57 6.79
CA ALA A 795 28.38 -18.48 8.24
C ALA A 795 28.96 -19.71 8.98
N SER A 796 28.89 -20.89 8.36
CA SER A 796 29.38 -22.14 8.91
C SER A 796 30.92 -22.25 8.86
N PHE A 797 31.54 -21.51 7.95
CA PHE A 797 32.99 -21.61 7.71
C PHE A 797 33.83 -21.12 8.91
N TRP A 798 33.41 -20.04 9.56
CA TRP A 798 34.15 -19.46 10.69
C TRP A 798 34.23 -20.40 11.90
N PRO A 799 33.15 -21.04 12.38
CA PRO A 799 33.20 -22.07 13.40
C PRO A 799 34.03 -23.30 12.96
N ALA A 800 33.89 -23.71 11.69
CA ALA A 800 34.63 -24.85 11.15
C ALA A 800 36.16 -24.61 11.15
N ARG A 801 36.57 -23.40 10.75
CA ARG A 801 37.98 -22.99 10.80
C ARG A 801 38.53 -22.95 12.24
N ARG A 802 37.70 -22.52 13.20
CA ARG A 802 38.06 -22.50 14.62
C ARG A 802 38.22 -23.94 15.16
N ALA A 803 37.32 -24.83 14.79
CA ALA A 803 37.40 -26.27 15.13
C ALA A 803 38.70 -26.92 14.63
N ALA A 804 39.07 -26.66 13.37
CA ALA A 804 40.26 -27.24 12.74
C ALA A 804 41.61 -26.67 13.29
N ARG A 805 41.57 -25.64 14.12
CA ARG A 805 42.77 -25.04 14.79
C ARG A 805 42.87 -25.38 16.29
N VAL A 806 42.06 -26.29 16.78
CA VAL A 806 42.11 -26.75 18.17
C VAL A 806 43.41 -27.52 18.41
N ASP A 807 44.13 -27.15 19.48
CA ASP A 807 45.31 -27.90 19.91
C ASP A 807 44.88 -29.26 20.49
N PRO A 808 45.33 -30.37 19.91
CA PRO A 808 44.99 -31.73 20.39
C PRO A 808 45.38 -31.95 21.86
N MET A 809 46.53 -31.37 22.30
CA MET A 809 46.97 -31.54 23.69
C MET A 809 46.15 -30.77 24.69
N ALA A 810 45.68 -29.55 24.30
CA ALA A 810 44.74 -28.76 25.14
C ALA A 810 43.37 -29.45 25.23
N ALA A 811 42.86 -30.00 24.10
CA ALA A 811 41.56 -30.68 24.06
C ALA A 811 41.50 -31.99 24.87
N LEU A 812 42.66 -32.60 25.19
CA LEU A 812 42.78 -33.81 26.02
C LEU A 812 43.07 -33.49 27.51
N ARG A 813 43.53 -32.27 27.82
CA ARG A 813 43.89 -31.86 29.20
C ARG A 813 42.74 -31.25 29.98
N ASP A 814 41.70 -30.67 29.33
CA ASP A 814 40.53 -30.13 30.00
C ASP A 814 39.65 -31.27 30.57
N GLN A 815 39.96 -31.70 31.80
CA GLN A 815 39.12 -32.57 32.67
C GLN A 815 38.22 -31.71 33.57
#